data_fae7d20bac91c905f8d4ee06f7c22c60
#
_entry.id   fae7d20bac91c905f8d4ee06f7c22c60
#
_cell.length_a   1.000
_cell.length_b   1.000
_cell.length_c   1.000
_cell.angle_alpha   90.00
_cell.angle_beta   90.00
_cell.angle_gamma   90.00
#
_symmetry.space_group_name_H-M   'P 1'
#
loop_
_entity.id
_entity.type
_entity.pdbx_description
1 polymer ?
#
loop_
_entity_poly.entity_id
_entity_poly.type
_entity_poly.pdbx_seq_one_letter_code
_entity_poly.pdbx_strand_id
1 'polypeptide(L)'
;VKHRLSAKHILTASTFLLAVTQAWAQEQSTQLAPIVVQGEGATDDTSASVLVKTARSATKTATPVAETPQSITTITRKQIDDQNPQTVGEALRYTAGVLSDRDSNSRYDSVFLRGFGAFGTATSYVNYLDGLKLQRGQAFATPSIDPFFLDHVDVLKGPSALLYGQVSPGGLVNQVSRTPSDVQSNEVRLEAGSDRRVQSGLYSTGPLTSDGTLQYGLGVVGRSSGARYDNVDEKRFGITPSLKWQPDADTSLLISGYYQRDPDGGYFNSLYPKFLAPSGLAGYLGRDFNVGDPAYDSFEREQYGIGYQFEHTFDERVTIRSNFRYTGVEADMRSLQMNGQMSNAGIIPRWAVHSIEDVSGFSFDNQAEFSFETGAVEHTLLTGIDLQHSSSSWQYLIGGATPLDVTNPVYGQPVGPFMTFTNTNQSLRQTGIYVQDQIELGGLRGVFGIRQDWADQDADNLLSRTSSERSDTATSYRAGLLYLFDNGIAPYASYSTSFEPSTSTDAVGRPFKPTEAQQYEVGIKYQPPGLDALFTLSAFDIRQQNVVYYNASKLANEQQGEIHSRGLEFEARGNLASNVELIAALSLLDTEVSESGIASIIGNRPQAVPRYYGSLWANYTIDSGALEGLSIGGGVRFVGSSYSDDANTVKADGYTLLDTALRYDFGVKNPNLKGLQATLNVTNLFDKEYYSSCSSEYYCQYGNGRTALAGLKYKW
;
A
#
# COMPACT_ATOMS: atom_id res chain seq x y z
N VAL A 1 35.48 6.44 11.31
CA VAL A 1 36.57 5.72 10.60
C VAL A 1 35.95 5.29 9.26
N LYS A 2 36.44 5.88 8.18
CA LYS A 2 35.97 5.59 6.83
C LYS A 2 36.44 4.19 6.42
N HIS A 3 35.56 3.20 6.45
CA HIS A 3 35.78 1.93 5.75
C HIS A 3 35.44 2.10 4.27
N ARG A 4 36.49 2.17 3.44
CA ARG A 4 36.38 2.02 1.98
C ARG A 4 36.04 0.55 1.70
N LEU A 5 34.80 0.26 1.24
CA LEU A 5 34.50 -1.00 0.58
C LEU A 5 35.42 -1.15 -0.63
N SER A 6 36.25 -2.18 -0.58
CA SER A 6 37.23 -2.45 -1.62
C SER A 6 36.51 -2.89 -2.90
N ALA A 7 36.80 -2.22 -4.00
CA ALA A 7 36.30 -2.55 -5.34
C ALA A 7 36.61 -4.01 -5.81
N LYS A 8 37.35 -4.77 -5.03
CA LYS A 8 37.67 -6.18 -5.33
C LYS A 8 36.47 -7.14 -5.18
N HIS A 9 35.50 -6.84 -4.33
CA HIS A 9 34.34 -7.73 -4.12
C HIS A 9 33.24 -7.59 -5.20
N ILE A 10 33.16 -6.41 -5.82
CA ILE A 10 32.23 -6.16 -6.93
C ILE A 10 32.71 -6.85 -8.22
N LEU A 11 34.02 -6.91 -8.46
CA LEU A 11 34.60 -7.57 -9.64
C LEU A 11 34.46 -9.11 -9.59
N THR A 12 34.49 -9.72 -8.38
CA THR A 12 34.35 -11.17 -8.26
C THR A 12 32.92 -11.65 -8.49
N ALA A 13 31.90 -10.87 -8.16
CA ALA A 13 30.50 -11.20 -8.45
C ALA A 13 30.19 -11.14 -9.97
N SER A 14 30.75 -10.14 -10.66
CA SER A 14 30.60 -10.01 -12.13
C SER A 14 31.27 -11.15 -12.91
N THR A 15 32.38 -11.69 -12.40
CA THR A 15 33.11 -12.81 -13.03
C THR A 15 32.38 -14.15 -12.84
N PHE A 16 31.59 -14.31 -11.79
CA PHE A 16 30.81 -15.53 -11.58
C PHE A 16 29.61 -15.63 -12.54
N LEU A 17 28.96 -14.51 -12.87
CA LEU A 17 27.90 -14.48 -13.88
C LEU A 17 28.43 -14.83 -15.31
N LEU A 18 29.64 -14.38 -15.64
CA LEU A 18 30.26 -14.67 -16.96
C LEU A 18 30.75 -16.12 -17.09
N ALA A 19 31.05 -16.80 -15.99
CA ALA A 19 31.48 -18.21 -16.02
C ALA A 19 30.33 -19.21 -16.24
N VAL A 20 29.09 -18.85 -15.87
CA VAL A 20 27.91 -19.70 -16.07
C VAL A 20 27.47 -19.71 -17.54
N THR A 21 27.71 -18.64 -18.30
CA THR A 21 27.31 -18.54 -19.71
C THR A 21 28.15 -19.37 -20.68
N GLN A 22 29.36 -19.84 -20.29
CA GLN A 22 30.22 -20.65 -21.17
C GLN A 22 29.99 -22.18 -21.08
N ALA A 23 29.22 -22.65 -20.10
CA ALA A 23 29.01 -24.10 -19.89
C ALA A 23 27.80 -24.68 -20.66
N TRP A 24 26.96 -23.87 -21.30
CA TRP A 24 25.68 -24.30 -21.87
C TRP A 24 25.58 -24.22 -23.40
N ALA A 25 26.70 -24.03 -24.11
CA ALA A 25 26.70 -23.82 -25.56
C ALA A 25 26.91 -25.10 -26.39
N GLN A 26 26.50 -26.28 -25.91
CA GLN A 26 26.54 -27.51 -26.73
C GLN A 26 25.41 -28.49 -26.35
N GLU A 27 24.21 -28.28 -26.93
CA GLU A 27 23.37 -29.44 -27.30
C GLU A 27 22.35 -29.06 -28.38
N GLN A 28 21.96 -30.06 -29.16
CA GLN A 28 21.33 -30.03 -30.48
C GLN A 28 19.90 -29.44 -30.45
N SER A 29 19.59 -28.65 -31.48
CA SER A 29 18.28 -28.07 -31.75
C SER A 29 17.19 -29.10 -32.00
N THR A 30 16.29 -29.27 -31.06
CA THR A 30 14.95 -29.80 -31.30
C THR A 30 14.03 -28.59 -31.49
N GLN A 31 13.37 -28.48 -32.62
CA GLN A 31 12.43 -27.42 -32.95
C GLN A 31 11.20 -27.54 -32.04
N LEU A 32 11.15 -26.78 -30.96
CA LEU A 32 10.00 -26.67 -30.07
C LEU A 32 8.94 -25.79 -30.74
N ALA A 33 7.67 -26.07 -30.48
CA ALA A 33 6.58 -25.13 -30.81
C ALA A 33 6.88 -23.76 -30.19
N PRO A 34 6.61 -22.64 -30.88
CA PRO A 34 6.93 -21.35 -30.37
C PRO A 34 6.23 -21.16 -29.03
N ILE A 35 7.00 -21.07 -27.94
CA ILE A 35 6.53 -20.47 -26.70
C ILE A 35 6.28 -19.02 -27.07
N VAL A 36 5.03 -18.64 -27.14
CA VAL A 36 4.66 -17.22 -27.29
C VAL A 36 5.03 -16.57 -25.96
N VAL A 37 6.28 -16.14 -25.85
CA VAL A 37 6.64 -15.13 -24.85
C VAL A 37 5.86 -13.88 -25.27
N GLN A 38 4.71 -13.69 -24.66
CA GLN A 38 4.01 -12.43 -24.77
C GLN A 38 4.91 -11.41 -24.09
N GLY A 39 5.69 -10.68 -24.88
CA GLY A 39 6.36 -9.45 -24.42
C GLY A 39 5.32 -8.50 -23.79
N GLU A 40 5.73 -7.41 -23.18
CA GLU A 40 4.85 -6.42 -22.48
C GLU A 40 3.53 -6.03 -23.21
N GLY A 41 3.28 -6.51 -24.44
CA GLY A 41 2.02 -6.35 -25.17
C GLY A 41 0.86 -7.22 -24.67
N ALA A 42 1.05 -8.05 -23.64
CA ALA A 42 0.00 -8.89 -23.05
C ALA A 42 -0.18 -8.66 -21.53
N THR A 43 0.11 -7.48 -21.04
CA THR A 43 -0.46 -7.06 -19.76
C THR A 43 -1.98 -6.94 -19.97
N ASP A 44 -2.75 -7.58 -19.11
CA ASP A 44 -4.20 -7.43 -19.09
C ASP A 44 -4.55 -5.94 -19.12
N ASP A 45 -5.49 -5.54 -19.98
CA ASP A 45 -5.99 -4.17 -19.98
C ASP A 45 -6.77 -3.93 -18.68
N THR A 46 -6.08 -3.40 -17.68
CA THR A 46 -6.63 -3.11 -16.35
C THR A 46 -7.79 -2.11 -16.41
N SER A 47 -7.94 -1.38 -17.53
CA SER A 47 -9.06 -0.43 -17.75
C SER A 47 -10.34 -1.10 -18.25
N ALA A 48 -10.26 -2.35 -18.73
CA ALA A 48 -11.38 -3.07 -19.31
C ALA A 48 -12.12 -3.99 -18.32
N SER A 49 -11.44 -4.54 -17.33
CA SER A 49 -12.00 -5.53 -16.40
C SER A 49 -11.62 -5.24 -14.94
N VAL A 50 -12.44 -5.72 -14.00
CA VAL A 50 -12.10 -5.79 -12.56
C VAL A 50 -11.25 -7.01 -12.21
N LEU A 51 -11.00 -7.90 -13.17
CA LEU A 51 -10.15 -9.08 -13.05
C LEU A 51 -8.88 -8.91 -13.88
N VAL A 52 -7.74 -9.16 -13.27
CA VAL A 52 -6.44 -9.33 -13.91
C VAL A 52 -6.10 -10.81 -13.94
N LYS A 53 -5.69 -11.32 -15.09
CA LYS A 53 -5.34 -12.75 -15.28
C LYS A 53 -3.88 -13.01 -14.95
N THR A 54 -3.00 -12.05 -15.19
CA THR A 54 -1.55 -12.17 -15.02
C THR A 54 -1.03 -11.04 -14.11
N ALA A 55 -0.20 -11.37 -13.12
CA ALA A 55 0.43 -10.39 -12.25
C ALA A 55 1.93 -10.68 -12.09
N ARG A 56 2.75 -9.63 -12.06
CA ARG A 56 4.20 -9.73 -11.81
C ARG A 56 4.54 -9.59 -10.32
N SER A 57 3.73 -8.93 -9.53
CA SER A 57 4.07 -8.59 -8.14
C SER A 57 4.32 -9.80 -7.24
N ALA A 58 3.66 -10.94 -7.48
CA ALA A 58 3.80 -12.12 -6.63
C ALA A 58 5.08 -12.94 -6.89
N THR A 59 5.63 -12.89 -8.10
CA THR A 59 6.75 -13.74 -8.54
C THR A 59 7.88 -12.96 -9.21
N LYS A 60 7.68 -11.66 -9.48
CA LYS A 60 8.52 -10.79 -10.33
C LYS A 60 8.64 -11.27 -11.79
N THR A 61 7.86 -12.27 -12.16
CA THR A 61 7.69 -12.79 -13.52
C THR A 61 6.23 -12.69 -13.92
N ALA A 62 5.89 -12.74 -15.19
CA ALA A 62 4.51 -12.69 -15.66
C ALA A 62 3.82 -14.06 -15.38
N THR A 63 3.18 -14.19 -14.22
CA THR A 63 2.56 -15.45 -13.77
C THR A 63 1.04 -15.29 -13.68
N PRO A 64 0.26 -16.28 -14.22
CA PRO A 64 -1.19 -16.25 -14.05
C PRO A 64 -1.59 -16.23 -12.57
N VAL A 65 -2.51 -15.33 -12.20
CA VAL A 65 -2.97 -15.19 -10.82
C VAL A 65 -3.62 -16.49 -10.32
N ALA A 66 -4.34 -17.19 -11.18
CA ALA A 66 -4.96 -18.47 -10.86
C ALA A 66 -3.95 -19.59 -10.59
N GLU A 67 -2.71 -19.48 -11.09
CA GLU A 67 -1.64 -20.48 -11.00
C GLU A 67 -0.59 -20.13 -9.93
N THR A 68 -0.72 -18.98 -9.29
CA THR A 68 0.19 -18.53 -8.22
C THR A 68 -0.21 -19.16 -6.88
N PRO A 69 0.66 -19.93 -6.18
CA PRO A 69 0.35 -20.55 -4.89
C PRO A 69 0.44 -19.56 -3.70
N GLN A 70 -0.25 -18.43 -3.83
CA GLN A 70 -0.36 -17.36 -2.83
C GLN A 70 -1.62 -16.57 -3.09
N SER A 71 -2.21 -16.02 -2.03
CA SER A 71 -3.32 -15.06 -2.15
C SER A 71 -2.80 -13.70 -2.62
N ILE A 72 -3.25 -13.27 -3.79
CA ILE A 72 -2.95 -11.95 -4.39
C ILE A 72 -4.23 -11.33 -4.91
N THR A 73 -4.33 -10.01 -4.80
CA THR A 73 -5.45 -9.22 -5.32
C THR A 73 -4.92 -8.03 -6.11
N THR A 74 -5.44 -7.81 -7.31
CA THR A 74 -5.18 -6.61 -8.11
C THR A 74 -6.43 -5.73 -8.15
N ILE A 75 -6.29 -4.47 -7.73
CA ILE A 75 -7.27 -3.41 -7.87
C ILE A 75 -7.00 -2.72 -9.19
N THR A 76 -7.80 -3.00 -10.20
CA THR A 76 -7.58 -2.56 -11.58
C THR A 76 -7.86 -1.07 -11.77
N ARG A 77 -7.37 -0.50 -12.89
CA ARG A 77 -7.71 0.87 -13.30
C ARG A 77 -9.23 1.05 -13.43
N LYS A 78 -9.92 0.03 -13.95
CA LYS A 78 -11.37 0.05 -14.06
C LYS A 78 -12.04 0.20 -12.69
N GLN A 79 -11.63 -0.58 -11.70
CA GLN A 79 -12.15 -0.46 -10.32
C GLN A 79 -11.84 0.93 -9.73
N ILE A 80 -10.62 1.45 -9.94
CA ILE A 80 -10.23 2.80 -9.52
C ILE A 80 -11.12 3.86 -10.18
N ASP A 81 -11.40 3.73 -11.47
CA ASP A 81 -12.27 4.68 -12.20
C ASP A 81 -13.74 4.57 -11.79
N ASP A 82 -14.23 3.37 -11.48
CA ASP A 82 -15.63 3.13 -11.10
C ASP A 82 -15.92 3.63 -9.66
N GLN A 83 -14.99 3.39 -8.73
CA GLN A 83 -15.14 3.72 -7.32
C GLN A 83 -14.59 5.10 -6.95
N ASN A 84 -13.73 5.67 -7.79
CA ASN A 84 -13.10 6.99 -7.65
C ASN A 84 -12.45 7.24 -6.26
N PRO A 85 -11.54 6.35 -5.80
CA PRO A 85 -10.87 6.52 -4.53
C PRO A 85 -9.94 7.73 -4.56
N GLN A 86 -9.79 8.40 -3.41
CA GLN A 86 -8.99 9.59 -3.27
C GLN A 86 -7.60 9.31 -2.68
N THR A 87 -7.44 8.13 -2.08
CA THR A 87 -6.19 7.59 -1.54
C THR A 87 -6.05 6.13 -1.92
N VAL A 88 -4.85 5.58 -1.78
CA VAL A 88 -4.63 4.14 -2.00
C VAL A 88 -5.39 3.31 -0.96
N GLY A 89 -5.44 3.78 0.30
CA GLY A 89 -6.25 3.14 1.34
C GLY A 89 -7.73 3.03 0.93
N GLU A 90 -8.29 4.07 0.30
CA GLU A 90 -9.66 4.00 -0.22
C GLU A 90 -9.83 3.01 -1.37
N ALA A 91 -8.84 2.88 -2.26
CA ALA A 91 -8.87 1.91 -3.35
C ALA A 91 -8.95 0.46 -2.85
N LEU A 92 -8.42 0.19 -1.65
CA LEU A 92 -8.37 -1.13 -1.04
C LEU A 92 -9.66 -1.55 -0.30
N ARG A 93 -10.68 -0.70 -0.21
CA ARG A 93 -11.93 -0.91 0.58
C ARG A 93 -12.67 -2.22 0.28
N TYR A 94 -12.51 -2.76 -0.93
CA TYR A 94 -13.23 -3.94 -1.42
C TYR A 94 -12.29 -5.13 -1.64
N THR A 95 -11.32 -5.31 -0.73
CA THR A 95 -10.26 -6.33 -0.83
C THR A 95 -10.27 -7.25 0.40
N ALA A 96 -10.29 -8.56 0.20
CA ALA A 96 -10.21 -9.53 1.28
C ALA A 96 -8.83 -9.47 1.96
N GLY A 97 -8.79 -9.69 3.27
CA GLY A 97 -7.54 -9.62 4.07
C GLY A 97 -7.07 -8.20 4.37
N VAL A 98 -7.74 -7.19 3.84
CA VAL A 98 -7.36 -5.78 3.96
C VAL A 98 -8.40 -5.01 4.75
N LEU A 99 -7.96 -4.33 5.79
CA LEU A 99 -8.76 -3.36 6.51
C LEU A 99 -8.11 -1.98 6.33
N SER A 100 -8.71 -1.14 5.50
CA SER A 100 -8.22 0.17 5.09
C SER A 100 -9.22 1.27 5.42
N ASP A 101 -8.94 2.51 5.03
CA ASP A 101 -9.82 3.67 5.23
C ASP A 101 -10.11 3.90 6.73
N ARG A 102 -9.03 3.86 7.52
CA ARG A 102 -9.08 4.00 8.98
C ARG A 102 -8.89 5.42 9.45
N ASP A 103 -8.29 6.27 8.61
CA ASP A 103 -8.10 7.69 8.85
C ASP A 103 -9.10 8.51 8.03
N SER A 104 -9.56 9.61 8.57
CA SER A 104 -10.50 10.52 7.90
C SER A 104 -9.81 11.64 7.13
N ASN A 105 -8.57 11.43 6.70
CA ASN A 105 -7.75 12.39 5.98
C ASN A 105 -6.92 11.71 4.88
N SER A 106 -6.31 12.52 4.01
CA SER A 106 -5.50 12.05 2.89
C SER A 106 -3.99 12.03 3.16
N ARG A 107 -3.55 12.19 4.42
CA ARG A 107 -2.12 12.25 4.77
C ARG A 107 -1.44 10.91 4.66
N TYR A 108 -2.09 9.87 5.19
CA TYR A 108 -1.51 8.53 5.33
C TYR A 108 -2.49 7.47 4.85
N ASP A 109 -1.96 6.43 4.26
CA ASP A 109 -2.72 5.23 3.91
C ASP A 109 -2.61 4.22 5.06
N SER A 110 -3.48 4.36 6.07
CA SER A 110 -3.54 3.44 7.22
C SER A 110 -4.25 2.14 6.83
N VAL A 111 -3.48 1.08 6.69
CA VAL A 111 -3.95 -0.22 6.21
C VAL A 111 -3.51 -1.32 7.17
N PHE A 112 -4.38 -2.29 7.42
CA PHE A 112 -4.07 -3.52 8.13
C PHE A 112 -4.24 -4.69 7.17
N LEU A 113 -3.23 -5.53 7.09
CA LEU A 113 -3.23 -6.76 6.30
C LEU A 113 -3.23 -7.95 7.27
N ARG A 114 -4.26 -8.82 7.20
CA ARG A 114 -4.36 -10.03 8.04
C ARG A 114 -4.18 -9.78 9.54
N GLY A 115 -4.64 -8.62 10.02
CA GLY A 115 -4.51 -8.22 11.43
C GLY A 115 -3.21 -7.52 11.80
N PHE A 116 -2.24 -7.43 10.89
CA PHE A 116 -1.00 -6.67 11.07
C PHE A 116 -1.12 -5.31 10.39
N GLY A 117 -0.73 -4.27 11.09
CA GLY A 117 -0.79 -2.91 10.58
C GLY A 117 -0.71 -1.88 11.68
N ALA A 118 -0.78 -0.61 11.28
CA ALA A 118 -0.74 0.50 12.20
C ALA A 118 -1.49 1.71 11.64
N PHE A 119 -1.66 2.72 12.47
CA PHE A 119 -2.27 3.99 12.11
C PHE A 119 -1.24 5.03 11.73
N GLY A 120 -1.64 5.91 10.82
CA GLY A 120 -0.91 7.13 10.51
C GLY A 120 0.55 6.86 10.18
N THR A 121 1.43 7.45 10.96
CA THR A 121 2.88 7.41 10.74
C THR A 121 3.54 6.04 10.88
N ALA A 122 2.92 5.09 11.57
CA ALA A 122 3.47 3.76 11.77
C ALA A 122 3.19 2.78 10.62
N THR A 123 2.45 3.21 9.59
CA THR A 123 2.12 2.39 8.41
C THR A 123 3.38 2.07 7.59
N SER A 124 3.69 0.81 7.34
CA SER A 124 4.92 0.41 6.63
C SER A 124 4.72 -0.29 5.27
N TYR A 125 3.57 -0.91 5.06
CA TYR A 125 3.36 -1.84 3.92
C TYR A 125 2.84 -1.19 2.64
N VAL A 126 2.39 0.07 2.67
CA VAL A 126 1.97 0.82 1.45
C VAL A 126 3.15 1.60 0.86
N ASN A 127 4.35 1.06 0.92
CA ASN A 127 5.58 1.76 0.55
C ASN A 127 6.26 1.14 -0.68
N TYR A 128 5.49 0.60 -1.63
CA TYR A 128 6.04 0.07 -2.89
C TYR A 128 5.42 0.77 -4.09
N LEU A 129 6.26 1.15 -5.05
CA LEU A 129 5.86 1.71 -6.34
C LEU A 129 6.66 1.02 -7.44
N ASP A 130 5.95 0.42 -8.40
CA ASP A 130 6.54 -0.35 -9.52
C ASP A 130 7.53 -1.43 -9.05
N GLY A 131 7.18 -2.14 -7.96
CA GLY A 131 7.99 -3.21 -7.40
C GLY A 131 9.18 -2.77 -6.55
N LEU A 132 9.46 -1.47 -6.42
CA LEU A 132 10.53 -0.91 -5.61
C LEU A 132 10.00 -0.23 -4.36
N LYS A 133 10.70 -0.41 -3.23
CA LYS A 133 10.34 0.22 -1.95
C LYS A 133 10.48 1.74 -2.05
N LEU A 134 9.44 2.47 -1.66
CA LEU A 134 9.50 3.90 -1.42
C LEU A 134 10.11 4.15 -0.04
N GLN A 135 11.02 5.11 0.05
CA GLN A 135 11.62 5.46 1.32
C GLN A 135 10.63 6.23 2.19
N ARG A 136 10.64 5.93 3.49
CA ARG A 136 9.87 6.66 4.50
C ARG A 136 10.77 7.09 5.64
N GLY A 137 10.42 8.19 6.28
CA GLY A 137 11.08 8.70 7.47
C GLY A 137 10.72 7.92 8.74
N GLN A 138 11.15 8.47 9.85
CA GLN A 138 10.99 7.88 11.19
C GLN A 138 9.56 8.04 11.69
N ALA A 139 8.83 9.10 11.24
CA ALA A 139 7.49 9.44 11.73
C ALA A 139 6.57 9.97 10.61
N PHE A 140 6.68 11.24 10.23
CA PHE A 140 5.69 11.97 9.45
C PHE A 140 6.02 12.07 7.95
N ALA A 141 7.30 11.96 7.56
CA ALA A 141 7.74 11.96 6.16
C ALA A 141 7.43 10.60 5.51
N THR A 142 6.15 10.36 5.23
CA THR A 142 5.63 9.13 4.62
C THR A 142 5.10 9.43 3.23
N PRO A 143 5.52 8.67 2.18
CA PRO A 143 5.03 8.87 0.82
C PRO A 143 3.55 8.50 0.70
N SER A 144 2.84 9.20 -0.19
CA SER A 144 1.45 8.92 -0.56
C SER A 144 1.26 9.29 -2.02
N ILE A 145 1.01 8.30 -2.87
CA ILE A 145 0.83 8.50 -4.31
C ILE A 145 -0.65 8.67 -4.63
N ASP A 146 -0.98 9.68 -5.45
CA ASP A 146 -2.38 9.89 -5.85
C ASP A 146 -2.85 8.76 -6.79
N PRO A 147 -4.02 8.12 -6.52
CA PRO A 147 -4.55 7.04 -7.37
C PRO A 147 -4.79 7.43 -8.83
N PHE A 148 -4.86 8.71 -9.15
CA PHE A 148 -4.97 9.19 -10.53
C PHE A 148 -3.76 8.76 -11.39
N PHE A 149 -2.58 8.66 -10.78
CA PHE A 149 -1.32 8.29 -11.45
C PHE A 149 -1.11 6.79 -11.59
N LEU A 150 -1.97 5.97 -10.96
CA LEU A 150 -1.80 4.52 -10.93
C LEU A 150 -2.59 3.84 -12.05
N ASP A 151 -1.99 2.82 -12.63
CA ASP A 151 -2.65 1.85 -13.50
C ASP A 151 -3.44 0.84 -12.66
N HIS A 152 -2.79 0.25 -11.66
CA HIS A 152 -3.43 -0.67 -10.73
C HIS A 152 -2.69 -0.70 -9.38
N VAL A 153 -3.26 -1.43 -8.43
CA VAL A 153 -2.63 -1.67 -7.13
C VAL A 153 -2.69 -3.16 -6.82
N ASP A 154 -1.53 -3.77 -6.57
CA ASP A 154 -1.43 -5.16 -6.17
C ASP A 154 -1.30 -5.28 -4.66
N VAL A 155 -2.04 -6.22 -4.08
CA VAL A 155 -1.95 -6.61 -2.68
C VAL A 155 -1.44 -8.03 -2.60
N LEU A 156 -0.23 -8.19 -2.09
CA LEU A 156 0.34 -9.50 -1.77
C LEU A 156 0.04 -9.79 -0.31
N LYS A 157 -0.69 -10.87 -0.05
CA LYS A 157 -1.11 -11.23 1.31
C LYS A 157 -0.13 -12.22 1.94
N GLY A 158 0.27 -11.93 3.19
CA GLY A 158 1.28 -12.68 3.93
C GLY A 158 2.73 -12.31 3.61
N PRO A 159 3.70 -12.89 4.32
CA PRO A 159 5.12 -12.60 4.20
C PRO A 159 5.62 -12.74 2.75
N SER A 160 6.29 -11.72 2.23
CA SER A 160 6.78 -11.68 0.85
C SER A 160 8.26 -11.23 0.78
N ALA A 161 9.03 -11.47 1.84
CA ALA A 161 10.41 -11.00 1.94
C ALA A 161 11.34 -11.62 0.89
N LEU A 162 11.06 -12.81 0.40
CA LEU A 162 11.87 -13.44 -0.65
C LEU A 162 12.19 -12.50 -1.81
N LEU A 163 11.19 -11.76 -2.28
CA LEU A 163 11.35 -10.90 -3.47
C LEU A 163 11.55 -9.42 -3.12
N TYR A 164 11.12 -8.98 -1.93
CA TYR A 164 11.04 -7.56 -1.58
C TYR A 164 11.92 -7.15 -0.39
N GLY A 165 12.57 -8.13 0.26
CA GLY A 165 13.38 -7.88 1.46
C GLY A 165 12.53 -7.57 2.68
N GLN A 166 12.67 -6.38 3.24
CA GLN A 166 11.90 -5.95 4.41
C GLN A 166 10.41 -5.81 4.07
N VAL A 167 9.57 -6.66 4.67
CA VAL A 167 8.11 -6.65 4.45
C VAL A 167 7.39 -6.99 5.75
N SER A 168 6.28 -6.30 6.02
CA SER A 168 5.37 -6.61 7.11
C SER A 168 4.86 -8.05 7.06
N PRO A 169 4.58 -8.69 8.20
CA PRO A 169 3.99 -10.04 8.27
C PRO A 169 2.69 -10.20 7.50
N GLY A 170 1.86 -9.17 7.47
CA GLY A 170 0.56 -9.19 6.78
C GLY A 170 0.67 -9.17 5.26
N GLY A 171 1.79 -8.68 4.71
CA GLY A 171 2.02 -8.54 3.29
C GLY A 171 2.47 -7.14 2.86
N LEU A 172 2.29 -6.82 1.59
CA LEU A 172 2.62 -5.53 1.01
C LEU A 172 1.57 -5.06 0.00
N VAL A 173 1.58 -3.77 -0.27
CA VAL A 173 0.80 -3.11 -1.33
C VAL A 173 1.79 -2.52 -2.33
N ASN A 174 1.75 -3.00 -3.57
CA ASN A 174 2.54 -2.49 -4.68
C ASN A 174 1.66 -1.64 -5.58
N GLN A 175 1.97 -0.36 -5.66
CA GLN A 175 1.33 0.61 -6.53
C GLN A 175 2.02 0.54 -7.89
N VAL A 176 1.27 0.43 -8.98
CA VAL A 176 1.83 0.35 -10.33
C VAL A 176 1.44 1.58 -11.10
N SER A 177 2.44 2.29 -11.63
CA SER A 177 2.28 3.55 -12.35
C SER A 177 1.68 3.33 -13.73
N ARG A 178 0.94 4.33 -14.25
CA ARG A 178 0.54 4.38 -15.66
C ARG A 178 1.79 4.55 -16.53
N THR A 179 1.92 3.71 -17.55
CA THR A 179 3.08 3.70 -18.45
C THR A 179 2.75 4.34 -19.80
N PRO A 180 3.76 4.86 -20.54
CA PRO A 180 3.60 5.30 -21.92
C PRO A 180 3.05 4.21 -22.84
N SER A 181 2.29 4.63 -23.86
CA SER A 181 1.68 3.76 -24.87
C SER A 181 2.10 4.23 -26.28
N ASP A 182 2.18 3.29 -27.21
CA ASP A 182 2.34 3.55 -28.64
C ASP A 182 1.07 4.07 -29.30
N VAL A 183 -0.07 3.99 -28.60
CA VAL A 183 -1.35 4.55 -29.04
C VAL A 183 -1.58 5.90 -28.35
N GLN A 184 -1.82 6.94 -29.17
CA GLN A 184 -2.17 8.27 -28.63
C GLN A 184 -3.48 8.19 -27.83
N SER A 185 -3.43 8.62 -26.59
CA SER A 185 -4.59 8.70 -25.70
C SER A 185 -4.46 9.88 -24.75
N ASN A 186 -5.51 10.66 -24.65
CA ASN A 186 -5.58 11.79 -23.75
C ASN A 186 -6.81 11.66 -22.86
N GLU A 187 -6.71 12.05 -21.61
CA GLU A 187 -7.80 12.06 -20.65
C GLU A 187 -7.79 13.37 -19.88
N VAL A 188 -8.92 14.05 -19.83
CA VAL A 188 -9.17 15.18 -18.93
C VAL A 188 -10.29 14.79 -17.99
N ARG A 189 -10.10 15.06 -16.69
CA ARG A 189 -11.08 14.81 -15.64
C ARG A 189 -11.31 16.09 -14.85
N LEU A 190 -12.57 16.45 -14.64
CA LEU A 190 -13.00 17.57 -13.81
C LEU A 190 -13.99 17.04 -12.78
N GLU A 191 -13.77 17.32 -11.52
CA GLU A 191 -14.60 16.82 -10.42
C GLU A 191 -14.92 17.93 -9.43
N ALA A 192 -16.14 17.87 -8.89
CA ALA A 192 -16.57 18.70 -7.76
C ALA A 192 -17.41 17.88 -6.80
N GLY A 193 -17.42 18.25 -5.53
CA GLY A 193 -18.16 17.45 -4.55
C GLY A 193 -18.29 18.06 -3.16
N SER A 194 -18.57 17.19 -2.22
CA SER A 194 -18.66 17.52 -0.79
C SER A 194 -17.40 18.23 -0.31
N ASP A 195 -17.50 18.96 0.80
CA ASP A 195 -16.41 19.67 1.44
C ASP A 195 -15.72 20.68 0.52
N ARG A 196 -16.49 21.37 -0.34
CA ARG A 196 -15.99 22.39 -1.29
C ARG A 196 -14.91 21.81 -2.25
N ARG A 197 -14.94 20.50 -2.47
CA ARG A 197 -13.91 19.83 -3.29
C ARG A 197 -14.02 20.19 -4.75
N VAL A 198 -12.89 20.55 -5.33
CA VAL A 198 -12.67 20.70 -6.77
C VAL A 198 -11.36 20.01 -7.13
N GLN A 199 -11.38 19.22 -8.19
CA GLN A 199 -10.20 18.51 -8.70
C GLN A 199 -10.17 18.58 -10.22
N SER A 200 -8.98 18.72 -10.79
CA SER A 200 -8.73 18.52 -12.20
C SER A 200 -7.59 17.52 -12.39
N GLY A 201 -7.72 16.65 -13.39
CA GLY A 201 -6.70 15.70 -13.80
C GLY A 201 -6.51 15.73 -15.31
N LEU A 202 -5.26 15.59 -15.75
CA LEU A 202 -4.86 15.41 -17.14
C LEU A 202 -3.94 14.19 -17.22
N TYR A 203 -4.21 13.28 -18.14
CA TYR A 203 -3.25 12.26 -18.53
C TYR A 203 -3.14 12.23 -20.05
N SER A 204 -1.91 12.25 -20.57
CA SER A 204 -1.62 12.22 -21.99
C SER A 204 -0.50 11.21 -22.25
N THR A 205 -0.67 10.36 -23.24
CA THR A 205 0.32 9.37 -23.65
C THR A 205 0.26 9.17 -25.17
N GLY A 206 1.37 8.77 -25.75
CA GLY A 206 1.45 8.46 -27.17
C GLY A 206 2.88 8.38 -27.70
N PRO A 207 3.05 8.04 -28.99
CA PRO A 207 4.35 8.00 -29.63
C PRO A 207 4.92 9.41 -29.85
N LEU A 208 6.22 9.58 -29.62
CA LEU A 208 6.99 10.77 -30.01
C LEU A 208 7.65 10.62 -31.38
N THR A 209 7.88 9.36 -31.80
CA THR A 209 8.45 9.03 -33.11
C THR A 209 7.39 8.33 -33.99
N SER A 210 7.50 8.46 -35.29
CA SER A 210 6.52 7.88 -36.22
C SER A 210 6.51 6.36 -36.26
N ASP A 211 7.60 5.73 -35.84
CA ASP A 211 7.76 4.27 -35.70
C ASP A 211 7.31 3.72 -34.34
N GLY A 212 6.90 4.60 -33.41
CA GLY A 212 6.46 4.20 -32.07
C GLY A 212 7.58 3.80 -31.12
N THR A 213 8.86 3.88 -31.53
CA THR A 213 9.99 3.45 -30.70
C THR A 213 10.23 4.31 -29.48
N LEU A 214 9.85 5.60 -29.52
CA LEU A 214 9.90 6.51 -28.38
C LEU A 214 8.48 6.98 -28.04
N GLN A 215 8.07 6.76 -26.79
CA GLN A 215 6.74 7.06 -26.29
C GLN A 215 6.83 7.97 -25.06
N TYR A 216 5.80 8.80 -24.83
CA TYR A 216 5.71 9.66 -23.66
C TYR A 216 4.46 9.35 -22.83
N GLY A 217 4.54 9.66 -21.55
CA GLY A 217 3.41 9.72 -20.63
C GLY A 217 3.53 10.96 -19.76
N LEU A 218 2.42 11.64 -19.52
CA LEU A 218 2.35 12.81 -18.65
C LEU A 218 1.04 12.80 -17.87
N GLY A 219 1.13 12.65 -16.56
CA GLY A 219 0.03 12.83 -15.64
C GLY A 219 0.15 14.14 -14.88
N VAL A 220 -0.97 14.88 -14.70
CA VAL A 220 -1.04 16.08 -13.86
C VAL A 220 -2.33 16.04 -13.06
N VAL A 221 -2.28 16.34 -11.76
CA VAL A 221 -3.47 16.47 -10.91
C VAL A 221 -3.35 17.73 -10.04
N GLY A 222 -4.46 18.43 -9.90
CA GLY A 222 -4.62 19.53 -8.97
C GLY A 222 -5.92 19.37 -8.19
N ARG A 223 -5.85 19.51 -6.86
CA ARG A 223 -6.97 19.35 -5.94
C ARG A 223 -7.00 20.46 -4.91
N SER A 224 -8.20 20.95 -4.60
CA SER A 224 -8.50 21.77 -3.44
C SER A 224 -9.81 21.29 -2.82
N SER A 225 -9.79 21.05 -1.51
CA SER A 225 -10.94 20.58 -0.74
C SER A 225 -10.90 21.18 0.64
N GLY A 226 -12.06 21.34 1.29
CA GLY A 226 -12.09 21.40 2.74
C GLY A 226 -11.94 19.99 3.29
N ALA A 227 -11.49 19.85 4.52
CA ALA A 227 -11.66 18.61 5.26
C ALA A 227 -13.01 18.63 5.99
N ARG A 228 -13.41 17.47 6.50
CA ARG A 228 -14.65 17.35 7.28
C ARG A 228 -14.64 18.24 8.55
N TYR A 229 -13.46 18.45 9.13
CA TYR A 229 -13.30 19.26 10.34
C TYR A 229 -13.39 20.76 10.03
N ASP A 230 -13.97 21.52 10.96
CA ASP A 230 -14.14 22.95 10.80
C ASP A 230 -12.80 23.67 10.58
N ASN A 231 -12.76 24.51 9.52
CA ASN A 231 -11.60 25.33 9.15
C ASN A 231 -10.31 24.54 8.83
N VAL A 232 -10.45 23.36 8.24
CA VAL A 232 -9.32 22.55 7.76
C VAL A 232 -9.43 22.41 6.25
N ASP A 233 -8.33 22.59 5.55
CA ASP A 233 -8.23 22.44 4.09
C ASP A 233 -7.28 21.30 3.72
N GLU A 234 -7.52 20.72 2.54
CA GLU A 234 -6.64 19.77 1.87
C GLU A 234 -6.36 20.24 0.46
N LYS A 235 -5.09 20.37 0.12
CA LYS A 235 -4.66 20.75 -1.24
C LYS A 235 -3.57 19.83 -1.73
N ARG A 236 -3.59 19.56 -3.02
CA ARG A 236 -2.59 18.72 -3.69
C ARG A 236 -2.31 19.23 -5.10
N PHE A 237 -1.05 19.20 -5.46
CA PHE A 237 -0.58 19.28 -6.84
C PHE A 237 0.36 18.10 -7.09
N GLY A 238 0.21 17.43 -8.25
CA GLY A 238 1.09 16.34 -8.65
C GLY A 238 1.34 16.31 -10.14
N ILE A 239 2.53 15.84 -10.54
CA ILE A 239 2.94 15.63 -11.92
C ILE A 239 3.79 14.37 -12.05
N THR A 240 3.54 13.56 -13.09
CA THR A 240 4.26 12.31 -13.37
C THR A 240 4.67 12.27 -14.85
N PRO A 241 5.86 12.76 -15.20
CA PRO A 241 6.40 12.59 -16.55
C PRO A 241 7.03 11.22 -16.71
N SER A 242 6.93 10.62 -17.90
CA SER A 242 7.61 9.38 -18.26
C SER A 242 7.95 9.32 -19.75
N LEU A 243 9.04 8.59 -20.05
CA LEU A 243 9.49 8.31 -21.40
C LEU A 243 9.80 6.83 -21.51
N LYS A 244 9.29 6.16 -22.53
CA LYS A 244 9.58 4.77 -22.85
C LYS A 244 10.28 4.71 -24.20
N TRP A 245 11.45 4.08 -24.22
CA TRP A 245 12.17 3.73 -25.44
C TRP A 245 12.08 2.22 -25.65
N GLN A 246 11.49 1.82 -26.77
CA GLN A 246 11.25 0.43 -27.14
C GLN A 246 11.62 0.26 -28.61
N PRO A 247 12.91 0.04 -28.93
CA PRO A 247 13.41 -0.05 -30.29
C PRO A 247 12.95 -1.32 -31.02
N ASP A 248 12.66 -2.37 -30.27
CA ASP A 248 12.20 -3.69 -30.74
C ASP A 248 11.31 -4.37 -29.68
N ALA A 249 10.87 -5.58 -29.95
CA ALA A 249 10.02 -6.35 -29.02
C ALA A 249 10.77 -6.85 -27.78
N ASP A 250 12.10 -6.94 -27.85
CA ASP A 250 12.94 -7.57 -26.83
C ASP A 250 13.55 -6.57 -25.87
N THR A 251 13.56 -5.26 -26.25
CA THR A 251 14.24 -4.22 -25.48
C THR A 251 13.28 -3.13 -25.05
N SER A 252 13.22 -2.81 -23.78
CA SER A 252 12.48 -1.65 -23.27
C SER A 252 13.25 -0.91 -22.18
N LEU A 253 13.18 0.43 -22.21
CA LEU A 253 13.68 1.33 -21.18
C LEU A 253 12.62 2.37 -20.88
N LEU A 254 12.05 2.29 -19.67
CA LEU A 254 11.14 3.30 -19.13
C LEU A 254 11.91 4.19 -18.14
N ILE A 255 11.89 5.50 -18.37
CA ILE A 255 12.36 6.50 -17.41
C ILE A 255 11.12 7.22 -16.88
N SER A 256 10.95 7.26 -15.57
CA SER A 256 9.77 7.88 -14.95
C SER A 256 10.16 8.76 -13.77
N GLY A 257 9.39 9.82 -13.57
CA GLY A 257 9.50 10.69 -12.43
C GLY A 257 8.15 11.02 -11.83
N TYR A 258 8.14 11.45 -10.59
CA TYR A 258 6.98 12.08 -9.97
C TYR A 258 7.41 13.24 -9.06
N TYR A 259 6.57 14.23 -8.99
CA TYR A 259 6.61 15.30 -8.00
C TYR A 259 5.21 15.52 -7.48
N GLN A 260 5.04 15.54 -6.18
CA GLN A 260 3.77 15.85 -5.54
C GLN A 260 4.00 16.76 -4.33
N ARG A 261 3.18 17.79 -4.22
CA ARG A 261 3.15 18.68 -3.08
C ARG A 261 1.75 18.75 -2.50
N ASP A 262 1.65 18.55 -1.19
CA ASP A 262 0.46 18.73 -0.38
C ASP A 262 0.71 19.94 0.56
N PRO A 263 0.43 21.20 0.12
CA PRO A 263 0.69 22.40 0.94
C PRO A 263 -0.25 22.49 2.14
N ASP A 264 -1.40 21.83 2.07
CA ASP A 264 -2.35 21.64 3.15
C ASP A 264 -2.80 20.17 3.14
N GLY A 265 -2.36 19.39 4.10
CA GLY A 265 -2.59 17.95 4.14
C GLY A 265 -3.71 17.50 5.07
N GLY A 266 -4.67 18.37 5.38
CA GLY A 266 -5.82 18.04 6.20
C GLY A 266 -5.52 17.92 7.71
N TYR A 267 -6.45 17.32 8.43
CA TYR A 267 -6.46 17.22 9.88
C TYR A 267 -5.69 15.99 10.38
N PHE A 268 -4.87 16.14 11.41
CA PHE A 268 -4.06 15.05 11.98
C PHE A 268 -4.53 14.61 13.37
N ASN A 269 -5.46 15.27 14.00
CA ASN A 269 -5.77 14.99 15.39
C ASN A 269 -6.82 13.89 15.54
N SER A 270 -6.82 13.22 16.68
CA SER A 270 -7.88 12.33 17.12
C SER A 270 -8.93 13.09 17.94
N LEU A 271 -10.14 12.56 17.97
CA LEU A 271 -11.23 13.15 18.74
C LEU A 271 -11.46 12.38 20.04
N TYR A 272 -11.87 13.11 21.08
CA TYR A 272 -12.36 12.49 22.31
C TYR A 272 -13.70 11.79 22.02
N PRO A 273 -13.83 10.48 22.30
CA PRO A 273 -15.03 9.75 21.94
C PRO A 273 -16.24 10.14 22.79
N LYS A 274 -17.41 10.30 22.16
CA LYS A 274 -18.65 10.66 22.84
C LYS A 274 -19.03 9.72 23.97
N PHE A 275 -18.74 8.43 23.84
CA PHE A 275 -19.08 7.41 24.82
C PHE A 275 -18.26 7.48 26.12
N LEU A 276 -17.12 8.20 26.11
CA LEU A 276 -16.32 8.50 27.30
C LEU A 276 -16.57 9.91 27.84
N ALA A 277 -17.36 10.72 27.15
CA ALA A 277 -17.62 12.08 27.55
C ALA A 277 -18.36 12.13 28.91
N PRO A 278 -17.98 13.03 29.83
CA PRO A 278 -18.74 13.27 31.02
C PRO A 278 -20.20 13.62 30.75
N SER A 279 -21.07 13.34 31.71
CA SER A 279 -22.52 13.57 31.57
C SER A 279 -22.84 14.97 31.07
N GLY A 280 -23.67 15.08 30.04
CA GLY A 280 -24.10 16.33 29.42
C GLY A 280 -23.10 16.95 28.40
N LEU A 281 -21.88 16.40 28.25
CA LEU A 281 -20.85 16.96 27.34
C LEU A 281 -20.78 16.27 25.97
N ALA A 282 -21.32 15.07 25.82
CA ALA A 282 -21.26 14.31 24.57
C ALA A 282 -21.82 15.08 23.35
N GLY A 283 -22.81 15.95 23.55
CA GLY A 283 -23.43 16.76 22.50
C GLY A 283 -22.51 17.83 21.87
N TYR A 284 -21.46 18.23 22.58
CA TYR A 284 -20.46 19.20 22.08
C TYR A 284 -19.38 18.54 21.23
N LEU A 285 -19.23 17.21 21.29
CA LEU A 285 -18.21 16.45 20.57
C LEU A 285 -18.79 15.92 19.24
N GLY A 286 -19.14 16.84 18.34
CA GLY A 286 -19.55 16.47 16.98
C GLY A 286 -18.39 15.82 16.18
N ARG A 287 -18.74 15.08 15.13
CA ARG A 287 -17.75 14.48 14.22
C ARG A 287 -16.91 15.52 13.48
N ASP A 288 -17.41 16.74 13.41
CA ASP A 288 -16.76 17.87 12.72
C ASP A 288 -15.98 18.76 13.70
N PHE A 289 -16.04 18.45 15.00
CA PHE A 289 -15.41 19.22 16.05
C PHE A 289 -13.87 19.19 15.92
N ASN A 290 -13.24 20.37 15.85
CA ASN A 290 -11.81 20.50 15.77
C ASN A 290 -11.21 20.69 17.17
N VAL A 291 -10.51 19.68 17.70
CA VAL A 291 -9.79 19.77 19.00
C VAL A 291 -8.42 20.44 18.86
N GLY A 292 -7.94 20.63 17.63
CA GLY A 292 -6.73 21.38 17.31
C GLY A 292 -6.95 22.89 17.35
N ASP A 293 -6.22 23.61 16.51
CA ASP A 293 -6.36 25.06 16.34
C ASP A 293 -6.09 25.44 14.88
N PRO A 294 -7.10 25.87 14.11
CA PRO A 294 -6.92 26.24 12.69
C PRO A 294 -5.90 27.36 12.45
N ALA A 295 -5.58 28.17 13.50
CA ALA A 295 -4.57 29.22 13.39
C ALA A 295 -3.14 28.70 13.58
N TYR A 296 -2.97 27.50 14.13
CA TYR A 296 -1.67 26.90 14.39
C TYR A 296 -1.44 25.61 13.57
N ASP A 297 -2.48 24.77 13.42
CA ASP A 297 -2.38 23.47 12.79
C ASP A 297 -2.06 23.59 11.30
N SER A 298 -1.03 22.90 10.84
CA SER A 298 -0.64 22.79 9.44
C SER A 298 0.00 21.43 9.17
N PHE A 299 -0.08 20.97 7.96
CA PHE A 299 0.70 19.86 7.47
C PHE A 299 1.08 20.10 6.02
N GLU A 300 2.36 20.25 5.79
CA GLU A 300 2.93 20.34 4.46
C GLU A 300 3.74 19.09 4.16
N ARG A 301 3.60 18.57 2.93
CA ARG A 301 4.42 17.48 2.43
C ARG A 301 4.84 17.78 1.01
N GLU A 302 6.13 17.60 0.75
CA GLU A 302 6.71 17.59 -0.59
C GLU A 302 7.38 16.24 -0.83
N GLN A 303 7.13 15.61 -1.99
CA GLN A 303 7.70 14.34 -2.33
C GLN A 303 8.04 14.27 -3.81
N TYR A 304 9.12 13.58 -4.12
CA TYR A 304 9.61 13.43 -5.48
C TYR A 304 10.32 12.10 -5.68
N GLY A 305 10.40 11.68 -6.92
CA GLY A 305 11.15 10.51 -7.30
C GLY A 305 11.51 10.53 -8.77
N ILE A 306 12.61 9.87 -9.09
CA ILE A 306 13.07 9.59 -10.45
C ILE A 306 13.63 8.18 -10.50
N GLY A 307 13.35 7.47 -11.58
CA GLY A 307 13.84 6.12 -11.74
C GLY A 307 13.79 5.63 -13.17
N TYR A 308 14.27 4.40 -13.35
CA TYR A 308 14.15 3.68 -14.61
C TYR A 308 13.78 2.22 -14.38
N GLN A 309 13.20 1.63 -15.42
CA GLN A 309 13.00 0.20 -15.56
C GLN A 309 13.56 -0.18 -16.94
N PHE A 310 14.52 -1.10 -16.95
CA PHE A 310 15.12 -1.66 -18.17
C PHE A 310 14.82 -3.15 -18.23
N GLU A 311 14.41 -3.62 -19.39
CA GLU A 311 14.23 -5.04 -19.67
C GLU A 311 14.82 -5.36 -21.05
N HIS A 312 15.56 -6.48 -21.14
CA HIS A 312 16.02 -7.04 -22.40
C HIS A 312 15.97 -8.55 -22.37
N THR A 313 15.37 -9.14 -23.40
CA THR A 313 15.24 -10.60 -23.59
C THR A 313 16.21 -11.09 -24.64
N PHE A 314 17.05 -12.05 -24.28
CA PHE A 314 17.99 -12.71 -25.18
C PHE A 314 17.45 -14.09 -25.59
N ASP A 315 17.39 -14.39 -26.86
CA ASP A 315 17.07 -15.71 -27.41
C ASP A 315 15.80 -16.35 -26.80
N GLU A 316 14.81 -15.54 -26.41
CA GLU A 316 13.54 -15.97 -25.80
C GLU A 316 13.70 -16.78 -24.49
N ARG A 317 14.93 -16.94 -23.99
CA ARG A 317 15.24 -17.80 -22.82
C ARG A 317 15.82 -17.05 -21.63
N VAL A 318 16.42 -15.92 -21.87
CA VAL A 318 17.09 -15.15 -20.83
C VAL A 318 16.59 -13.71 -20.87
N THR A 319 15.96 -13.28 -19.78
CA THR A 319 15.54 -11.87 -19.63
C THR A 319 16.32 -11.23 -18.51
N ILE A 320 16.92 -10.08 -18.79
CA ILE A 320 17.60 -9.25 -17.78
C ILE A 320 16.74 -8.03 -17.50
N ARG A 321 16.55 -7.73 -16.20
CA ARG A 321 15.84 -6.52 -15.74
C ARG A 321 16.75 -5.74 -14.80
N SER A 322 16.70 -4.41 -14.93
CA SER A 322 17.37 -3.49 -14.02
C SER A 322 16.39 -2.37 -13.66
N ASN A 323 16.06 -2.27 -12.38
CA ASN A 323 15.11 -1.29 -11.87
C ASN A 323 15.79 -0.42 -10.82
N PHE A 324 15.59 0.89 -10.92
CA PHE A 324 16.15 1.88 -10.00
C PHE A 324 15.15 2.98 -9.71
N ARG A 325 15.09 3.42 -8.45
CA ARG A 325 14.36 4.63 -8.08
C ARG A 325 15.04 5.34 -6.93
N TYR A 326 15.27 6.63 -7.10
CA TYR A 326 15.59 7.57 -6.03
C TYR A 326 14.33 8.31 -5.61
N THR A 327 14.12 8.48 -4.31
CA THR A 327 12.94 9.16 -3.76
C THR A 327 13.33 10.07 -2.61
N GLY A 328 12.56 11.16 -2.43
CA GLY A 328 12.65 12.01 -1.26
C GLY A 328 11.26 12.43 -0.79
N VAL A 329 11.11 12.61 0.53
CA VAL A 329 9.91 13.14 1.19
C VAL A 329 10.33 14.11 2.27
N GLU A 330 9.74 15.30 2.26
CA GLU A 330 9.87 16.32 3.30
C GLU A 330 8.50 16.55 3.93
N ALA A 331 8.42 16.67 5.27
CA ALA A 331 7.19 16.95 5.99
C ALA A 331 7.42 17.99 7.10
N ASP A 332 6.60 19.04 7.12
CA ASP A 332 6.48 19.99 8.24
C ASP A 332 5.06 19.88 8.80
N MET A 333 4.94 19.53 10.07
CA MET A 333 3.66 19.39 10.76
C MET A 333 3.63 20.21 12.03
N ARG A 334 2.59 21.03 12.16
CA ARG A 334 2.23 21.71 13.41
C ARG A 334 0.83 21.26 13.82
N SER A 335 0.65 20.90 15.08
CA SER A 335 -0.66 20.47 15.56
C SER A 335 -0.82 20.72 17.05
N LEU A 336 -1.99 21.19 17.46
CA LEU A 336 -2.41 21.11 18.85
C LEU A 336 -3.09 19.77 19.08
N GLN A 337 -2.49 18.94 19.90
CA GLN A 337 -2.95 17.58 20.18
C GLN A 337 -3.51 17.49 21.61
N MET A 338 -4.48 16.60 21.81
CA MET A 338 -4.96 16.26 23.15
C MET A 338 -3.80 15.70 23.99
N ASN A 339 -3.77 16.07 25.27
CA ASN A 339 -2.78 15.62 26.23
C ASN A 339 -3.46 15.09 27.50
N GLY A 340 -4.31 14.07 27.34
CA GLY A 340 -5.01 13.42 28.43
C GLY A 340 -6.53 13.47 28.30
N GLN A 341 -7.20 13.05 29.36
CA GLN A 341 -8.65 12.94 29.42
C GLN A 341 -9.32 14.31 29.59
N MET A 342 -10.52 14.44 29.05
CA MET A 342 -11.37 15.60 29.27
C MET A 342 -11.86 15.65 30.70
N SER A 343 -11.81 16.83 31.34
CA SER A 343 -12.36 17.04 32.67
C SER A 343 -13.88 17.02 32.69
N ASN A 344 -14.48 16.85 33.90
CA ASN A 344 -15.93 16.97 34.10
C ASN A 344 -16.51 18.36 33.74
N ALA A 345 -15.66 19.38 33.64
CA ALA A 345 -16.05 20.69 33.19
C ALA A 345 -15.96 20.89 31.67
N GLY A 346 -15.63 19.87 30.91
CA GLY A 346 -15.50 19.94 29.45
C GLY A 346 -14.18 20.51 28.94
N ILE A 347 -13.15 20.51 29.79
CA ILE A 347 -11.82 21.03 29.41
C ILE A 347 -10.93 19.87 28.91
N ILE A 348 -10.45 19.98 27.67
CA ILE A 348 -9.47 19.07 27.07
C ILE A 348 -8.08 19.69 27.23
N PRO A 349 -7.16 19.06 27.97
CA PRO A 349 -5.77 19.48 28.00
C PRO A 349 -5.11 19.27 26.63
N ARG A 350 -4.26 20.23 26.21
CA ARG A 350 -3.57 20.18 24.92
C ARG A 350 -2.10 20.51 25.06
N TRP A 351 -1.31 20.01 24.14
CA TRP A 351 0.05 20.49 23.90
C TRP A 351 0.20 20.89 22.44
N ALA A 352 1.18 21.73 22.16
CA ALA A 352 1.58 22.09 20.81
C ALA A 352 2.74 21.20 20.37
N VAL A 353 2.66 20.67 19.16
CA VAL A 353 3.75 19.93 18.54
C VAL A 353 4.16 20.57 17.23
N HIS A 354 5.47 20.53 16.93
CA HIS A 354 6.02 20.88 15.65
C HIS A 354 7.03 19.80 15.24
N SER A 355 6.77 19.13 14.14
CA SER A 355 7.61 18.07 13.58
C SER A 355 8.16 18.51 12.24
N ILE A 356 9.47 18.42 12.09
CA ILE A 356 10.18 18.69 10.84
C ILE A 356 10.94 17.41 10.52
N GLU A 357 10.69 16.84 9.36
CA GLU A 357 11.29 15.58 8.97
C GLU A 357 11.55 15.52 7.48
N ASP A 358 12.71 14.97 7.12
CA ASP A 358 13.06 14.61 5.75
C ASP A 358 13.57 13.18 5.67
N VAL A 359 13.34 12.56 4.54
CA VAL A 359 13.93 11.28 4.16
C VAL A 359 14.25 11.28 2.68
N SER A 360 15.39 10.69 2.33
CA SER A 360 15.72 10.40 0.94
C SER A 360 16.50 9.09 0.83
N GLY A 361 16.49 8.51 -0.36
CA GLY A 361 17.21 7.27 -0.59
C GLY A 361 16.88 6.64 -1.93
N PHE A 362 17.43 5.46 -2.16
CA PHE A 362 17.21 4.72 -3.39
C PHE A 362 16.89 3.25 -3.14
N SER A 363 16.19 2.66 -4.10
CA SER A 363 15.99 1.22 -4.26
C SER A 363 16.48 0.82 -5.65
N PHE A 364 17.19 -0.30 -5.72
CA PHE A 364 17.78 -0.84 -6.95
C PHE A 364 17.65 -2.35 -6.94
N ASP A 365 17.06 -2.93 -8.00
CA ASP A 365 16.81 -4.35 -8.12
C ASP A 365 17.17 -4.83 -9.52
N ASN A 366 18.18 -5.71 -9.61
CA ASN A 366 18.62 -6.33 -10.85
C ASN A 366 18.27 -7.79 -10.85
N GLN A 367 17.71 -8.26 -11.94
CA GLN A 367 17.17 -9.59 -12.09
C GLN A 367 17.67 -10.24 -13.36
N ALA A 368 17.87 -11.56 -13.30
CA ALA A 368 18.04 -12.40 -14.46
C ALA A 368 17.03 -13.57 -14.35
N GLU A 369 16.22 -13.72 -15.39
CA GLU A 369 15.24 -14.80 -15.55
C GLU A 369 15.71 -15.75 -16.63
N PHE A 370 15.62 -17.05 -16.36
CA PHE A 370 16.03 -18.12 -17.27
C PHE A 370 14.87 -19.09 -17.44
N SER A 371 14.44 -19.31 -18.69
CA SER A 371 13.44 -20.30 -19.04
C SER A 371 14.11 -21.52 -19.69
N PHE A 372 13.92 -22.70 -19.10
CA PHE A 372 14.50 -23.94 -19.58
C PHE A 372 13.66 -25.16 -19.16
N GLU A 373 13.98 -26.33 -19.73
CA GLU A 373 13.29 -27.60 -19.42
C GLU A 373 14.27 -28.64 -18.87
N THR A 374 13.80 -29.42 -17.89
CA THR A 374 14.47 -30.64 -17.44
C THR A 374 13.53 -31.82 -17.59
N GLY A 375 13.64 -32.51 -18.76
CA GLY A 375 12.71 -33.55 -19.13
C GLY A 375 11.31 -33.03 -19.42
N ALA A 376 10.33 -33.35 -18.56
CA ALA A 376 8.95 -32.86 -18.70
C ALA A 376 8.65 -31.66 -17.78
N VAL A 377 9.62 -31.18 -17.05
CA VAL A 377 9.47 -30.05 -16.13
C VAL A 377 9.95 -28.78 -16.81
N GLU A 378 9.09 -27.78 -16.88
CA GLU A 378 9.42 -26.42 -17.31
C GLU A 378 9.86 -25.61 -16.09
N HIS A 379 10.92 -24.80 -16.25
CA HIS A 379 11.50 -23.98 -15.21
C HIS A 379 11.52 -22.52 -15.62
N THR A 380 11.11 -21.63 -14.71
CA THR A 380 11.36 -20.20 -14.76
C THR A 380 12.21 -19.84 -13.53
N LEU A 381 13.54 -19.83 -13.72
CA LEU A 381 14.49 -19.52 -12.68
C LEU A 381 14.77 -18.03 -12.67
N LEU A 382 14.43 -17.37 -11.57
CA LEU A 382 14.71 -15.96 -11.30
C LEU A 382 15.83 -15.83 -10.26
N THR A 383 16.85 -15.03 -10.55
CA THR A 383 17.86 -14.62 -9.57
C THR A 383 18.00 -13.11 -9.58
N GLY A 384 18.35 -12.52 -8.43
CA GLY A 384 18.49 -11.08 -8.38
C GLY A 384 19.32 -10.58 -7.21
N ILE A 385 19.71 -9.31 -7.34
CA ILE A 385 20.41 -8.53 -6.32
C ILE A 385 19.61 -7.25 -6.09
N ASP A 386 19.24 -7.03 -4.83
CA ASP A 386 18.49 -5.88 -4.35
C ASP A 386 19.38 -5.02 -3.44
N LEU A 387 19.42 -3.71 -3.70
CA LEU A 387 20.14 -2.72 -2.90
C LEU A 387 19.19 -1.60 -2.49
N GLN A 388 19.14 -1.30 -1.20
CA GLN A 388 18.34 -0.21 -0.66
C GLN A 388 19.20 0.67 0.25
N HIS A 389 18.95 1.95 0.18
CA HIS A 389 19.55 2.92 1.09
C HIS A 389 18.53 4.02 1.39
N SER A 390 18.39 4.35 2.67
CA SER A 390 17.65 5.53 3.11
C SER A 390 18.42 6.30 4.17
N SER A 391 18.25 7.62 4.18
CA SER A 391 18.73 8.53 5.20
C SER A 391 17.62 9.47 5.58
N SER A 392 17.38 9.64 6.88
CA SER A 392 16.33 10.52 7.41
C SER A 392 16.85 11.37 8.55
N SER A 393 16.32 12.60 8.66
CA SER A 393 16.45 13.45 9.83
C SER A 393 15.09 13.77 10.41
N TRP A 394 14.96 13.79 11.71
CA TRP A 394 13.71 14.09 12.39
C TRP A 394 13.93 14.96 13.62
N GLN A 395 13.28 16.12 13.63
CA GLN A 395 13.19 17.00 14.78
C GLN A 395 11.72 17.11 15.24
N TYR A 396 11.47 16.82 16.51
CA TYR A 396 10.16 16.92 17.13
C TYR A 396 10.21 17.82 18.36
N LEU A 397 9.42 18.89 18.31
CA LEU A 397 9.34 19.89 19.37
C LEU A 397 7.98 19.80 20.05
N ILE A 398 7.97 19.99 21.37
CA ILE A 398 6.78 20.02 22.19
C ILE A 398 6.71 21.38 22.92
N GLY A 399 5.54 21.98 22.94
CA GLY A 399 5.28 23.25 23.59
C GLY A 399 3.98 23.24 24.40
N GLY A 400 3.82 24.22 25.29
CA GLY A 400 2.57 24.44 25.97
C GLY A 400 1.47 24.91 25.02
N ALA A 401 0.22 24.55 25.31
CA ALA A 401 -0.96 25.05 24.62
C ALA A 401 -2.09 25.31 25.63
N THR A 402 -2.96 26.27 25.32
CA THR A 402 -4.15 26.55 26.13
C THR A 402 -5.10 25.36 26.03
N PRO A 403 -5.60 24.79 27.15
CA PRO A 403 -6.65 23.79 27.13
C PRO A 403 -7.89 24.27 26.39
N LEU A 404 -8.63 23.37 25.77
CA LEU A 404 -9.84 23.69 25.01
C LEU A 404 -11.08 23.39 25.82
N ASP A 405 -11.96 24.39 25.96
CA ASP A 405 -13.30 24.24 26.51
C ASP A 405 -14.24 23.80 25.36
N VAL A 406 -14.77 22.57 25.44
CA VAL A 406 -15.64 22.04 24.40
C VAL A 406 -17.00 22.73 24.30
N THR A 407 -17.41 23.43 25.39
CA THR A 407 -18.70 24.16 25.45
C THR A 407 -18.58 25.57 24.86
N ASN A 408 -17.36 26.12 24.82
CA ASN A 408 -17.06 27.43 24.26
C ASN A 408 -15.64 27.47 23.69
N PRO A 409 -15.40 26.79 22.56
CA PRO A 409 -14.06 26.65 21.98
C PRO A 409 -13.49 27.99 21.51
N VAL A 410 -12.29 28.34 22.01
CA VAL A 410 -11.54 29.54 21.62
C VAL A 410 -10.25 29.14 20.96
N TYR A 411 -10.11 29.50 19.69
CA TYR A 411 -8.93 29.24 18.85
C TYR A 411 -8.02 30.45 18.72
N GLY A 412 -6.81 30.26 18.14
CA GLY A 412 -5.83 31.34 17.94
C GLY A 412 -5.11 31.75 19.21
N GLN A 413 -5.07 30.92 20.23
CA GLN A 413 -4.37 31.19 21.48
C GLN A 413 -2.86 30.97 21.32
N PRO A 414 -2.01 31.74 22.06
CA PRO A 414 -0.56 31.59 22.04
C PRO A 414 -0.13 30.15 22.40
N VAL A 415 0.90 29.67 21.72
CA VAL A 415 1.55 28.37 21.96
C VAL A 415 3.02 28.56 22.34
N GLY A 416 3.59 27.56 23.00
CA GLY A 416 5.00 27.55 23.41
C GLY A 416 5.20 28.03 24.86
N PRO A 417 6.43 28.18 25.36
CA PRO A 417 7.68 27.92 24.62
C PRO A 417 7.85 26.48 24.22
N PHE A 418 8.61 26.26 23.16
CA PHE A 418 8.93 24.91 22.65
C PHE A 418 10.24 24.39 23.23
N MET A 419 10.28 23.08 23.45
CA MET A 419 11.49 22.33 23.76
C MET A 419 11.64 21.21 22.72
N THR A 420 12.86 20.92 22.32
CA THR A 420 13.14 19.79 21.45
C THR A 420 13.00 18.48 22.24
N PHE A 421 12.08 17.63 21.81
CA PHE A 421 11.82 16.32 22.43
C PHE A 421 12.57 15.20 21.72
N THR A 422 12.66 15.26 20.39
CA THR A 422 13.44 14.34 19.56
C THR A 422 14.27 15.14 18.57
N ASN A 423 15.51 14.72 18.35
CA ASN A 423 16.37 15.19 17.26
C ASN A 423 17.32 14.06 16.88
N THR A 424 17.00 13.38 15.79
CA THR A 424 17.64 12.12 15.39
C THR A 424 17.93 12.09 13.91
N ASN A 425 19.08 11.51 13.54
CA ASN A 425 19.39 11.10 12.19
C ASN A 425 19.42 9.57 12.15
N GLN A 426 18.90 8.99 11.09
CA GLN A 426 18.95 7.54 10.87
C GLN A 426 19.37 7.25 9.44
N SER A 427 20.16 6.19 9.25
CA SER A 427 20.42 5.61 7.94
C SER A 427 20.18 4.09 7.97
N LEU A 428 19.68 3.58 6.88
CA LEU A 428 19.49 2.15 6.66
C LEU A 428 20.11 1.80 5.30
N ARG A 429 20.95 0.75 5.28
CA ARG A 429 21.47 0.13 4.07
C ARG A 429 21.09 -1.33 4.09
N GLN A 430 20.58 -1.82 2.98
CA GLN A 430 20.26 -3.23 2.83
C GLN A 430 20.82 -3.74 1.51
N THR A 431 21.38 -4.94 1.55
CA THR A 431 21.77 -5.72 0.38
C THR A 431 21.08 -7.07 0.48
N GLY A 432 20.37 -7.49 -0.57
CA GLY A 432 19.74 -8.79 -0.66
C GLY A 432 20.15 -9.54 -1.92
N ILE A 433 20.35 -10.84 -1.80
CA ILE A 433 20.56 -11.74 -2.94
C ILE A 433 19.49 -12.83 -2.85
N TYR A 434 18.82 -13.09 -3.96
CA TYR A 434 17.73 -14.07 -3.98
C TYR A 434 17.76 -14.93 -5.23
N VAL A 435 17.19 -16.13 -5.08
CA VAL A 435 16.91 -17.06 -6.16
C VAL A 435 15.53 -17.67 -5.94
N GLN A 436 14.76 -17.79 -7.02
CA GLN A 436 13.44 -18.41 -7.04
C GLN A 436 13.34 -19.28 -8.29
N ASP A 437 12.85 -20.53 -8.16
CA ASP A 437 12.49 -21.36 -9.28
C ASP A 437 10.98 -21.59 -9.28
N GLN A 438 10.34 -21.34 -10.41
CA GLN A 438 8.97 -21.71 -10.69
C GLN A 438 8.99 -22.93 -11.60
N ILE A 439 8.31 -23.98 -11.21
CA ILE A 439 8.26 -25.24 -11.94
C ILE A 439 6.85 -25.55 -12.42
N GLU A 440 6.75 -26.05 -13.64
CA GLU A 440 5.52 -26.54 -14.23
C GLU A 440 5.67 -27.97 -14.70
N LEU A 441 4.72 -28.84 -14.30
CA LEU A 441 4.67 -30.23 -14.73
C LEU A 441 3.20 -30.64 -14.91
N GLY A 442 2.70 -30.60 -16.13
CA GLY A 442 1.29 -30.78 -16.39
C GLY A 442 0.44 -29.78 -15.62
N GLY A 443 -0.48 -30.24 -14.77
CA GLY A 443 -1.28 -29.38 -13.90
C GLY A 443 -0.56 -28.90 -12.63
N LEU A 444 0.62 -29.43 -12.30
CA LEU A 444 1.37 -29.05 -11.10
C LEU A 444 2.15 -27.75 -11.34
N ARG A 445 2.05 -26.83 -10.37
CA ARG A 445 2.81 -25.58 -10.28
C ARG A 445 3.54 -25.54 -8.95
N GLY A 446 4.84 -25.22 -8.98
CA GLY A 446 5.66 -25.08 -7.79
C GLY A 446 6.40 -23.75 -7.81
N VAL A 447 6.58 -23.14 -6.63
CA VAL A 447 7.44 -21.95 -6.45
C VAL A 447 8.32 -22.21 -5.24
N PHE A 448 9.64 -22.14 -5.43
CA PHE A 448 10.61 -22.33 -4.36
C PHE A 448 11.66 -21.23 -4.41
N GLY A 449 12.01 -20.66 -3.27
CA GLY A 449 12.99 -19.61 -3.25
C GLY A 449 13.63 -19.41 -1.90
N ILE A 450 14.82 -18.82 -1.96
CA ILE A 450 15.62 -18.42 -0.81
C ILE A 450 16.24 -17.04 -1.08
N ARG A 451 16.31 -16.23 -0.03
CA ARG A 451 16.96 -14.92 -0.04
C ARG A 451 17.83 -14.76 1.20
N GLN A 452 18.99 -14.13 1.03
CA GLN A 452 19.85 -13.68 2.11
C GLN A 452 19.93 -12.15 2.09
N ASP A 453 19.67 -11.53 3.23
CA ASP A 453 19.78 -10.08 3.44
C ASP A 453 20.85 -9.74 4.45
N TRP A 454 21.50 -8.62 4.23
CA TRP A 454 22.38 -7.90 5.15
C TRP A 454 21.83 -6.49 5.30
N ALA A 455 21.54 -6.09 6.54
CA ALA A 455 20.97 -4.77 6.84
C ALA A 455 21.85 -4.07 7.90
N ASP A 456 22.32 -2.89 7.57
CA ASP A 456 23.11 -2.03 8.47
C ASP A 456 22.26 -0.80 8.80
N GLN A 457 22.09 -0.52 10.09
CA GLN A 457 21.40 0.65 10.62
C GLN A 457 22.35 1.48 11.44
N ASP A 458 22.35 2.79 11.19
CA ASP A 458 23.01 3.81 12.00
C ASP A 458 21.92 4.76 12.54
N ALA A 459 21.99 5.10 13.83
CA ALA A 459 21.09 6.07 14.44
C ALA A 459 21.86 7.01 15.38
N ASP A 460 21.78 8.32 15.13
CA ASP A 460 22.38 9.36 15.93
C ASP A 460 21.26 10.11 16.68
N ASN A 461 21.33 10.13 18.00
CA ASN A 461 20.52 11.00 18.81
C ASN A 461 21.31 12.27 19.14
N LEU A 462 20.94 13.38 18.50
CA LEU A 462 21.65 14.67 18.61
C LEU A 462 21.41 15.38 19.95
N LEU A 463 20.34 15.02 20.68
CA LEU A 463 20.05 15.58 22.03
C LEU A 463 20.96 14.96 23.08
N SER A 464 21.03 13.63 23.13
CA SER A 464 21.89 12.90 24.05
C SER A 464 23.34 12.79 23.57
N ARG A 465 23.60 13.12 22.30
CA ARG A 465 24.91 12.95 21.60
C ARG A 465 25.38 11.50 21.65
N THR A 466 24.47 10.59 21.43
CA THR A 466 24.74 9.14 21.38
C THR A 466 24.51 8.63 19.97
N SER A 467 25.37 7.71 19.54
CA SER A 467 25.22 6.98 18.28
C SER A 467 25.06 5.50 18.57
N SER A 468 24.25 4.84 17.78
CA SER A 468 24.10 3.38 17.81
C SER A 468 24.21 2.83 16.41
N GLU A 469 24.89 1.69 16.29
CA GLU A 469 25.04 0.95 15.03
C GLU A 469 24.54 -0.47 15.23
N ARG A 470 23.90 -1.02 14.22
CA ARG A 470 23.43 -2.38 14.22
C ARG A 470 23.55 -2.99 12.83
N SER A 471 24.12 -4.20 12.78
CA SER A 471 24.17 -5.04 11.58
C SER A 471 23.38 -6.31 11.85
N ASP A 472 22.43 -6.60 10.97
CA ASP A 472 21.58 -7.78 11.01
C ASP A 472 21.72 -8.58 9.71
N THR A 473 21.50 -9.88 9.83
CA THR A 473 21.39 -10.78 8.68
C THR A 473 20.08 -11.56 8.80
N ALA A 474 19.38 -11.75 7.70
CA ALA A 474 18.16 -12.53 7.65
C ALA A 474 18.14 -13.43 6.43
N THR A 475 17.67 -14.67 6.63
CA THR A 475 17.42 -15.60 5.54
C THR A 475 15.91 -15.80 5.40
N SER A 476 15.38 -15.49 4.22
CA SER A 476 13.94 -15.63 3.94
C SER A 476 13.69 -16.78 2.97
N TYR A 477 12.59 -17.49 3.20
CA TYR A 477 12.20 -18.66 2.43
C TYR A 477 10.78 -18.50 1.88
N ARG A 478 10.55 -19.12 0.72
CA ARG A 478 9.22 -19.33 0.16
C ARG A 478 9.17 -20.69 -0.50
N ALA A 479 8.10 -21.44 -0.21
CA ALA A 479 7.77 -22.68 -0.88
C ALA A 479 6.27 -22.72 -1.11
N GLY A 480 5.83 -23.03 -2.33
CA GLY A 480 4.41 -23.13 -2.66
C GLY A 480 4.18 -24.19 -3.71
N LEU A 481 3.07 -24.91 -3.57
CA LEU A 481 2.60 -25.89 -4.55
C LEU A 481 1.13 -25.63 -4.84
N LEU A 482 0.76 -25.80 -6.11
CA LEU A 482 -0.59 -25.67 -6.62
C LEU A 482 -0.82 -26.75 -7.67
N TYR A 483 -2.03 -27.31 -7.74
CA TYR A 483 -2.42 -28.21 -8.81
C TYR A 483 -3.63 -27.65 -9.55
N LEU A 484 -3.45 -27.31 -10.82
CA LEU A 484 -4.48 -26.80 -11.70
C LEU A 484 -5.20 -27.95 -12.40
N PHE A 485 -6.49 -28.13 -12.10
CA PHE A 485 -7.36 -29.08 -12.78
C PHE A 485 -7.99 -28.46 -14.04
N ASP A 486 -8.33 -29.30 -15.02
CA ASP A 486 -8.93 -28.88 -16.30
C ASP A 486 -10.26 -28.10 -16.12
N ASN A 487 -10.95 -28.30 -15.01
CA ASN A 487 -12.19 -27.59 -14.69
C ASN A 487 -11.96 -26.20 -14.04
N GLY A 488 -10.70 -25.76 -13.95
CA GLY A 488 -10.31 -24.44 -13.41
C GLY A 488 -10.20 -24.38 -11.88
N ILE A 489 -10.33 -25.51 -11.17
CA ILE A 489 -10.07 -25.59 -9.73
C ILE A 489 -8.56 -25.74 -9.51
N ALA A 490 -8.00 -24.96 -8.56
CA ALA A 490 -6.59 -24.96 -8.25
C ALA A 490 -6.35 -24.92 -6.73
N PRO A 491 -6.34 -26.07 -6.02
CA PRO A 491 -5.91 -26.11 -4.63
C PRO A 491 -4.42 -25.82 -4.50
N TYR A 492 -4.03 -25.10 -3.42
CA TYR A 492 -2.64 -24.77 -3.16
C TYR A 492 -2.30 -24.80 -1.67
N ALA A 493 -1.01 -24.92 -1.40
CA ALA A 493 -0.43 -24.72 -0.08
C ALA A 493 0.89 -23.97 -0.20
N SER A 494 1.19 -23.07 0.73
CA SER A 494 2.45 -22.34 0.75
C SER A 494 2.97 -22.08 2.16
N TYR A 495 4.29 -21.88 2.22
CA TYR A 495 5.04 -21.42 3.37
C TYR A 495 5.87 -20.21 2.96
N SER A 496 5.90 -19.17 3.79
CA SER A 496 6.70 -17.97 3.55
C SER A 496 7.15 -17.32 4.84
N THR A 497 8.26 -16.56 4.76
CA THR A 497 8.82 -15.82 5.89
C THR A 497 9.02 -14.36 5.55
N SER A 498 9.08 -13.49 6.57
CA SER A 498 9.48 -12.11 6.45
C SER A 498 10.31 -11.65 7.63
N PHE A 499 11.05 -10.55 7.43
CA PHE A 499 11.72 -9.83 8.50
C PHE A 499 11.57 -8.33 8.29
N GLU A 500 11.64 -7.58 9.39
CA GLU A 500 11.63 -6.11 9.36
C GLU A 500 12.59 -5.59 10.44
N PRO A 501 13.68 -4.88 10.08
CA PRO A 501 14.58 -4.25 11.03
C PRO A 501 13.84 -3.29 11.95
N SER A 502 14.15 -3.32 13.26
CA SER A 502 13.54 -2.44 14.23
C SER A 502 14.30 -1.12 14.30
N THR A 503 13.58 0.00 14.20
CA THR A 503 14.14 1.35 14.43
C THR A 503 14.10 1.77 15.90
N SER A 504 13.48 0.95 16.78
CA SER A 504 13.36 1.21 18.21
C SER A 504 14.56 0.73 19.00
N THR A 505 14.79 1.37 20.16
CA THR A 505 15.86 1.02 21.10
C THR A 505 15.31 0.69 22.49
N ASP A 506 16.09 -0.05 23.28
CA ASP A 506 15.80 -0.30 24.70
C ASP A 506 16.10 0.94 25.58
N ALA A 507 15.89 0.82 26.90
CA ALA A 507 16.09 1.89 27.87
C ALA A 507 17.53 2.46 27.91
N VAL A 508 18.52 1.72 27.40
CA VAL A 508 19.93 2.15 27.36
C VAL A 508 20.38 2.51 25.95
N GLY A 509 19.46 2.59 24.99
CA GLY A 509 19.74 3.00 23.62
C GLY A 509 20.26 1.89 22.69
N ARG A 510 20.16 0.61 23.08
CA ARG A 510 20.56 -0.50 22.22
C ARG A 510 19.45 -0.85 21.24
N PRO A 511 19.73 -0.94 19.93
CA PRO A 511 18.75 -1.33 18.93
C PRO A 511 18.22 -2.76 19.17
N PHE A 512 16.93 -2.96 18.92
CA PHE A 512 16.30 -4.28 18.97
C PHE A 512 16.63 -5.14 17.75
N LYS A 513 16.46 -6.45 17.87
CA LYS A 513 16.55 -7.39 16.74
C LYS A 513 15.45 -7.09 15.72
N PRO A 514 15.61 -7.51 14.47
CA PRO A 514 14.52 -7.50 13.51
C PRO A 514 13.30 -8.26 14.03
N THR A 515 12.13 -7.79 13.70
CA THR A 515 10.90 -8.55 13.82
C THR A 515 10.89 -9.60 12.71
N GLU A 516 10.55 -10.84 13.03
CA GLU A 516 10.50 -11.95 12.09
C GLU A 516 9.08 -12.52 12.04
N ALA A 517 8.68 -13.03 10.88
CA ALA A 517 7.41 -13.71 10.76
C ALA A 517 7.48 -14.92 9.82
N GLN A 518 6.59 -15.88 10.10
CA GLN A 518 6.36 -17.06 9.28
C GLN A 518 4.87 -17.29 9.07
N GLN A 519 4.53 -17.79 7.90
CA GLN A 519 3.15 -18.10 7.51
C GLN A 519 3.04 -19.48 6.89
N TYR A 520 1.99 -20.19 7.26
CA TYR A 520 1.42 -21.30 6.48
C TYR A 520 0.10 -20.85 5.87
N GLU A 521 -0.10 -21.12 4.59
CA GLU A 521 -1.34 -20.81 3.88
C GLU A 521 -1.79 -22.02 3.07
N VAL A 522 -3.08 -22.32 3.12
CA VAL A 522 -3.72 -23.30 2.22
C VAL A 522 -4.94 -22.65 1.60
N GLY A 523 -5.23 -22.96 0.35
CA GLY A 523 -6.39 -22.37 -0.31
C GLY A 523 -6.80 -23.10 -1.56
N ILE A 524 -7.88 -22.60 -2.15
CA ILE A 524 -8.42 -23.05 -3.42
C ILE A 524 -8.71 -21.82 -4.26
N LYS A 525 -8.19 -21.78 -5.47
CA LYS A 525 -8.59 -20.84 -6.52
C LYS A 525 -9.51 -21.55 -7.48
N TYR A 526 -10.49 -20.84 -8.00
CA TYR A 526 -11.41 -21.38 -8.99
C TYR A 526 -11.69 -20.34 -10.08
N GLN A 527 -11.23 -20.63 -11.27
CA GLN A 527 -11.49 -19.85 -12.47
C GLN A 527 -12.35 -20.70 -13.42
N PRO A 528 -13.69 -20.55 -13.39
CA PRO A 528 -14.59 -21.37 -14.20
C PRO A 528 -14.30 -21.20 -15.69
N PRO A 529 -14.20 -22.29 -16.47
CA PRO A 529 -14.11 -22.18 -17.92
C PRO A 529 -15.29 -21.41 -18.50
N GLY A 530 -15.01 -20.41 -19.34
CA GLY A 530 -16.02 -19.60 -20.03
C GLY A 530 -16.62 -18.47 -19.19
N LEU A 531 -16.22 -18.30 -17.93
CA LEU A 531 -16.59 -17.16 -17.10
C LEU A 531 -15.34 -16.32 -16.78
N ASP A 532 -15.41 -15.01 -17.01
CA ASP A 532 -14.32 -14.09 -16.68
C ASP A 532 -14.38 -13.69 -15.19
N ALA A 533 -14.16 -14.68 -14.31
CA ALA A 533 -14.21 -14.53 -12.87
C ALA A 533 -13.20 -15.44 -12.17
N LEU A 534 -12.67 -14.98 -11.03
CA LEU A 534 -11.80 -15.72 -10.12
C LEU A 534 -12.39 -15.72 -8.72
N PHE A 535 -12.48 -16.90 -8.14
CA PHE A 535 -12.87 -17.14 -6.75
C PHE A 535 -11.67 -17.67 -5.98
N THR A 536 -11.39 -17.10 -4.82
CA THR A 536 -10.28 -17.54 -3.95
C THR A 536 -10.81 -17.74 -2.54
N LEU A 537 -10.57 -18.92 -1.98
CA LEU A 537 -10.78 -19.22 -0.57
C LEU A 537 -9.43 -19.61 0.04
N SER A 538 -8.99 -18.92 1.07
CA SER A 538 -7.72 -19.21 1.75
C SER A 538 -7.86 -19.27 3.26
N ALA A 539 -7.06 -20.11 3.89
CA ALA A 539 -6.84 -20.16 5.33
C ALA A 539 -5.37 -19.94 5.60
N PHE A 540 -5.06 -19.13 6.60
CA PHE A 540 -3.68 -18.80 6.94
C PHE A 540 -3.43 -18.87 8.46
N ASP A 541 -2.17 -19.07 8.82
CA ASP A 541 -1.62 -19.00 10.18
C ASP A 541 -0.31 -18.23 10.10
N ILE A 542 -0.24 -17.07 10.77
CA ILE A 542 0.92 -16.16 10.77
C ILE A 542 1.37 -15.97 12.20
N ARG A 543 2.67 -16.14 12.46
CA ARG A 543 3.31 -15.81 13.73
C ARG A 543 4.38 -14.77 13.51
N GLN A 544 4.26 -13.64 14.22
CA GLN A 544 5.24 -12.57 14.26
C GLN A 544 5.93 -12.58 15.62
N GLN A 545 7.26 -12.69 15.60
CA GLN A 545 8.11 -12.73 16.79
C GLN A 545 8.96 -11.46 16.91
N ASN A 546 9.58 -11.28 18.07
CA ASN A 546 10.40 -10.11 18.39
C ASN A 546 9.61 -8.80 18.30
N VAL A 547 8.33 -8.81 18.65
CA VAL A 547 7.48 -7.61 18.64
C VAL A 547 7.95 -6.66 19.74
N VAL A 548 8.13 -5.38 19.37
CA VAL A 548 8.48 -4.33 20.32
C VAL A 548 7.21 -3.71 20.89
N TYR A 549 7.16 -3.55 22.20
CA TYR A 549 6.06 -2.86 22.89
C TYR A 549 6.60 -1.90 23.95
N TYR A 550 5.83 -0.86 24.25
CA TYR A 550 6.18 0.09 25.29
C TYR A 550 5.69 -0.41 26.66
N ASN A 551 6.63 -0.61 27.59
CA ASN A 551 6.33 -0.97 28.97
C ASN A 551 6.25 0.30 29.84
N ALA A 552 5.05 0.75 30.14
CA ALA A 552 4.82 1.96 30.92
C ALA A 552 5.36 1.88 32.37
N SER A 553 5.45 0.67 32.96
CA SER A 553 6.00 0.49 34.30
C SER A 553 7.52 0.66 34.35
N LYS A 554 8.19 0.41 33.25
CA LYS A 554 9.64 0.59 33.08
C LYS A 554 10.00 1.86 32.31
N LEU A 555 9.01 2.57 31.77
CA LEU A 555 9.16 3.76 30.90
C LEU A 555 10.11 3.48 29.72
N ALA A 556 10.05 2.29 29.14
CA ALA A 556 10.97 1.82 28.11
C ALA A 556 10.29 0.86 27.13
N ASN A 557 10.84 0.79 25.90
CA ASN A 557 10.49 -0.26 24.97
C ASN A 557 11.13 -1.59 25.39
N GLU A 558 10.42 -2.68 25.18
CA GLU A 558 10.87 -4.05 25.39
C GLU A 558 10.55 -4.89 24.15
N GLN A 559 11.38 -5.91 23.88
CA GLN A 559 11.20 -6.82 22.75
C GLN A 559 11.06 -8.26 23.24
N GLN A 560 9.85 -8.65 23.64
CA GLN A 560 9.51 -10.00 24.11
C GLN A 560 8.08 -10.36 23.70
N GLY A 561 7.64 -9.87 22.52
CA GLY A 561 6.28 -10.08 22.07
C GLY A 561 6.18 -11.08 20.92
N GLU A 562 5.09 -11.85 20.89
CA GLU A 562 4.63 -12.59 19.74
C GLU A 562 3.17 -12.24 19.47
N ILE A 563 2.85 -11.98 18.19
CA ILE A 563 1.48 -11.84 17.71
C ILE A 563 1.18 -13.03 16.81
N HIS A 564 0.10 -13.74 17.11
CA HIS A 564 -0.41 -14.84 16.32
C HIS A 564 -1.71 -14.43 15.64
N SER A 565 -1.76 -14.53 14.30
CA SER A 565 -2.95 -14.23 13.48
C SER A 565 -3.32 -15.41 12.61
N ARG A 566 -4.55 -15.88 12.75
CA ARG A 566 -5.17 -16.94 11.95
C ARG A 566 -6.42 -16.44 11.30
N GLY A 567 -6.75 -16.94 10.11
CA GLY A 567 -7.99 -16.50 9.48
C GLY A 567 -8.42 -17.30 8.28
N LEU A 568 -9.63 -16.95 7.85
CA LEU A 568 -10.23 -17.40 6.61
C LEU A 568 -10.55 -16.18 5.75
N GLU A 569 -10.19 -16.23 4.49
CA GLU A 569 -10.49 -15.19 3.51
C GLU A 569 -11.23 -15.79 2.32
N PHE A 570 -12.27 -15.10 1.89
CA PHE A 570 -12.96 -15.38 0.63
C PHE A 570 -12.94 -14.13 -0.24
N GLU A 571 -12.59 -14.30 -1.51
CA GLU A 571 -12.62 -13.24 -2.51
C GLU A 571 -13.23 -13.77 -3.80
N ALA A 572 -14.11 -12.99 -4.42
CA ALA A 572 -14.65 -13.23 -5.74
C ALA A 572 -14.54 -11.94 -6.55
N ARG A 573 -13.99 -12.03 -7.76
CA ARG A 573 -13.83 -10.91 -8.70
C ARG A 573 -14.15 -11.36 -10.10
N GLY A 574 -14.84 -10.53 -10.86
CA GLY A 574 -15.00 -10.76 -12.29
C GLY A 574 -16.34 -10.30 -12.86
N ASN A 575 -16.53 -10.68 -14.11
CA ASN A 575 -17.71 -10.40 -14.90
C ASN A 575 -18.64 -11.63 -14.86
N LEU A 576 -19.76 -11.53 -14.15
CA LEU A 576 -20.77 -12.61 -14.10
C LEU A 576 -21.59 -12.69 -15.40
N ALA A 577 -21.68 -11.59 -16.11
CA ALA A 577 -22.24 -11.44 -17.43
C ALA A 577 -21.56 -10.27 -18.14
N SER A 578 -21.78 -10.07 -19.43
CA SER A 578 -21.19 -8.97 -20.21
C SER A 578 -21.48 -7.58 -19.63
N ASN A 579 -22.53 -7.45 -18.83
CA ASN A 579 -23.00 -6.19 -18.25
C ASN A 579 -23.09 -6.21 -16.71
N VAL A 580 -22.61 -7.29 -16.04
CA VAL A 580 -22.66 -7.45 -14.57
C VAL A 580 -21.27 -7.77 -14.05
N GLU A 581 -20.71 -6.87 -13.26
CA GLU A 581 -19.44 -7.06 -12.55
C GLU A 581 -19.70 -7.27 -11.06
N LEU A 582 -18.87 -8.10 -10.44
CA LEU A 582 -18.94 -8.41 -9.01
C LEU A 582 -17.55 -8.39 -8.38
N ILE A 583 -17.46 -7.76 -7.20
CA ILE A 583 -16.34 -7.87 -6.28
C ILE A 583 -16.91 -8.20 -4.90
N ALA A 584 -16.51 -9.33 -4.33
CA ALA A 584 -16.91 -9.73 -2.98
C ALA A 584 -15.67 -10.12 -2.17
N ALA A 585 -15.62 -9.67 -0.92
CA ALA A 585 -14.52 -9.91 -0.01
C ALA A 585 -15.05 -10.19 1.40
N LEU A 586 -14.54 -11.23 2.05
CA LEU A 586 -14.85 -11.56 3.44
C LEU A 586 -13.58 -12.02 4.13
N SER A 587 -13.35 -11.52 5.35
CA SER A 587 -12.23 -11.91 6.19
C SER A 587 -12.73 -12.21 7.59
N LEU A 588 -12.35 -13.37 8.09
CA LEU A 588 -12.59 -13.81 9.47
C LEU A 588 -11.22 -13.97 10.13
N LEU A 589 -10.98 -13.26 11.22
CA LEU A 589 -9.67 -13.19 11.89
C LEU A 589 -9.78 -13.65 13.35
N ASP A 590 -8.79 -14.41 13.77
CA ASP A 590 -8.50 -14.71 15.16
C ASP A 590 -7.04 -14.29 15.42
N THR A 591 -6.87 -13.09 15.95
CA THR A 591 -5.57 -12.47 16.18
C THR A 591 -5.41 -12.21 17.68
N GLU A 592 -4.28 -12.63 18.26
CA GLU A 592 -3.99 -12.48 19.68
C GLU A 592 -2.51 -12.14 19.93
N VAL A 593 -2.26 -11.46 21.02
CA VAL A 593 -0.91 -11.32 21.60
C VAL A 593 -0.61 -12.62 22.32
N SER A 594 0.18 -13.50 21.71
CA SER A 594 0.49 -14.82 22.28
C SER A 594 1.61 -14.76 23.31
N GLU A 595 2.56 -13.81 23.19
CA GLU A 595 3.61 -13.56 24.17
C GLU A 595 3.80 -12.05 24.38
N SER A 596 4.03 -11.66 25.65
CA SER A 596 4.36 -10.27 26.02
C SER A 596 5.00 -10.24 27.40
N GLY A 597 5.90 -9.28 27.66
CA GLY A 597 6.35 -8.95 29.01
C GLY A 597 5.30 -8.26 29.87
N ILE A 598 4.15 -7.86 29.29
CA ILE A 598 2.98 -7.33 30.00
C ILE A 598 1.93 -8.43 30.08
N ALA A 599 1.87 -9.14 31.21
CA ALA A 599 1.01 -10.32 31.37
C ALA A 599 -0.49 -10.05 31.12
N SER A 600 -0.97 -8.83 31.37
CA SER A 600 -2.39 -8.47 31.21
C SER A 600 -2.86 -8.37 29.76
N ILE A 601 -1.95 -8.32 28.78
CA ILE A 601 -2.33 -8.27 27.36
C ILE A 601 -2.20 -9.64 26.66
N ILE A 602 -1.63 -10.63 27.31
CA ILE A 602 -1.50 -11.98 26.74
C ILE A 602 -2.89 -12.60 26.56
N GLY A 603 -3.16 -13.15 25.37
CA GLY A 603 -4.46 -13.67 24.95
C GLY A 603 -5.44 -12.61 24.48
N ASN A 604 -5.09 -11.32 24.59
CA ASN A 604 -5.90 -10.22 24.09
C ASN A 604 -5.70 -10.02 22.59
N ARG A 605 -6.72 -9.41 21.98
CA ARG A 605 -6.66 -9.00 20.58
C ARG A 605 -5.86 -7.72 20.46
N PRO A 606 -4.94 -7.61 19.49
CA PRO A 606 -4.26 -6.35 19.19
C PRO A 606 -5.26 -5.22 18.92
N GLN A 607 -4.87 -4.03 19.31
CA GLN A 607 -5.61 -2.79 19.12
C GLN A 607 -6.11 -2.63 17.69
N ALA A 608 -7.34 -2.15 17.53
CA ALA A 608 -7.99 -1.84 16.26
C ALA A 608 -8.22 -3.01 15.29
N VAL A 609 -7.94 -4.23 15.68
CA VAL A 609 -8.16 -5.43 14.86
C VAL A 609 -9.56 -6.02 15.13
N PRO A 610 -10.49 -6.03 14.15
CA PRO A 610 -11.78 -6.68 14.30
C PRO A 610 -11.69 -8.19 14.03
N ARG A 611 -12.67 -8.97 14.52
CA ARG A 611 -12.75 -10.41 14.22
C ARG A 611 -13.23 -10.73 12.81
N TYR A 612 -13.97 -9.82 12.21
CA TYR A 612 -14.49 -9.99 10.85
C TYR A 612 -14.70 -8.65 10.17
N TYR A 613 -14.53 -8.63 8.88
CA TYR A 613 -14.90 -7.55 8.00
C TYR A 613 -15.12 -8.08 6.58
N GLY A 614 -15.88 -7.35 5.79
CA GLY A 614 -16.13 -7.73 4.43
C GLY A 614 -16.83 -6.66 3.63
N SER A 615 -16.91 -6.91 2.33
CA SER A 615 -17.49 -5.99 1.37
C SER A 615 -18.07 -6.72 0.18
N LEU A 616 -19.04 -6.10 -0.45
CA LEU A 616 -19.63 -6.54 -1.70
C LEU A 616 -19.84 -5.30 -2.57
N TRP A 617 -19.37 -5.33 -3.81
CA TRP A 617 -19.62 -4.33 -4.84
C TRP A 617 -20.18 -5.02 -6.07
N ALA A 618 -21.26 -4.49 -6.63
CA ALA A 618 -21.79 -4.92 -7.91
C ALA A 618 -21.99 -3.71 -8.83
N ASN A 619 -21.71 -3.88 -10.10
CA ASN A 619 -21.91 -2.87 -11.15
C ASN A 619 -22.75 -3.48 -12.28
N TYR A 620 -23.81 -2.78 -12.69
CA TYR A 620 -24.68 -3.17 -13.79
C TYR A 620 -24.69 -2.09 -14.86
N THR A 621 -24.33 -2.44 -16.08
CA THR A 621 -24.34 -1.53 -17.24
C THR A 621 -25.55 -1.84 -18.10
N ILE A 622 -26.37 -0.82 -18.36
CA ILE A 622 -27.55 -0.93 -19.23
C ILE A 622 -27.08 -0.89 -20.69
N ASP A 623 -27.30 -1.99 -21.41
CA ASP A 623 -26.80 -2.24 -22.76
C ASP A 623 -27.82 -1.97 -23.87
N SER A 624 -29.05 -1.54 -23.50
CA SER A 624 -30.10 -1.26 -24.47
C SER A 624 -31.18 -0.32 -23.92
N GLY A 625 -31.99 0.26 -24.80
CA GLY A 625 -33.11 1.10 -24.43
C GLY A 625 -32.79 2.56 -24.15
N ALA A 626 -33.64 3.28 -23.44
CA ALA A 626 -33.52 4.73 -23.21
C ALA A 626 -32.29 5.11 -22.38
N LEU A 627 -31.86 4.24 -21.46
CA LEU A 627 -30.76 4.44 -20.53
C LEU A 627 -29.47 3.66 -20.91
N GLU A 628 -29.38 3.19 -22.16
CA GLU A 628 -28.19 2.52 -22.67
C GLU A 628 -26.93 3.38 -22.45
N GLY A 629 -25.86 2.77 -21.95
CA GLY A 629 -24.63 3.45 -21.55
C GLY A 629 -24.61 3.95 -20.10
N LEU A 630 -25.72 3.76 -19.34
CA LEU A 630 -25.74 4.02 -17.91
C LEU A 630 -25.23 2.79 -17.13
N SER A 631 -24.19 2.97 -16.33
CA SER A 631 -23.72 1.99 -15.36
C SER A 631 -24.15 2.42 -13.95
N ILE A 632 -24.64 1.47 -13.17
CA ILE A 632 -25.12 1.65 -11.79
C ILE A 632 -24.32 0.71 -10.90
N GLY A 633 -23.45 1.27 -10.08
CA GLY A 633 -22.68 0.56 -9.07
C GLY A 633 -23.27 0.72 -7.68
N GLY A 634 -23.15 -0.33 -6.86
CA GLY A 634 -23.53 -0.27 -5.46
C GLY A 634 -22.68 -1.22 -4.62
N GLY A 635 -22.33 -0.78 -3.42
CA GLY A 635 -21.51 -1.55 -2.51
C GLY A 635 -21.96 -1.47 -1.07
N VAL A 636 -21.69 -2.55 -0.33
CA VAL A 636 -21.81 -2.61 1.12
C VAL A 636 -20.48 -3.00 1.72
N ARG A 637 -20.09 -2.31 2.78
CA ARG A 637 -18.91 -2.62 3.60
C ARG A 637 -19.33 -2.78 5.05
N PHE A 638 -18.84 -3.80 5.71
CA PHE A 638 -19.09 -4.01 7.14
C PHE A 638 -17.80 -4.36 7.86
N VAL A 639 -17.65 -3.84 9.07
CA VAL A 639 -16.50 -4.08 9.95
C VAL A 639 -17.03 -4.40 11.34
N GLY A 640 -16.55 -5.49 11.92
CA GLY A 640 -16.85 -5.88 13.28
C GLY A 640 -16.26 -4.92 14.32
N SER A 641 -16.66 -5.10 15.57
CA SER A 641 -16.10 -4.32 16.66
C SER A 641 -14.63 -4.63 16.90
N SER A 642 -13.86 -3.63 17.33
CA SER A 642 -12.45 -3.73 17.74
C SER A 642 -12.25 -3.09 19.10
N TYR A 643 -11.05 -3.26 19.66
CA TYR A 643 -10.67 -2.57 20.89
C TYR A 643 -9.75 -1.38 20.60
N SER A 644 -9.82 -0.36 21.45
CA SER A 644 -8.98 0.83 21.34
C SER A 644 -7.62 0.70 22.03
N ASP A 645 -7.41 -0.39 22.76
CA ASP A 645 -6.19 -0.69 23.51
C ASP A 645 -5.89 -2.20 23.51
N ASP A 646 -4.63 -2.57 23.71
CA ASP A 646 -4.21 -3.98 23.82
C ASP A 646 -4.68 -4.65 25.12
N ALA A 647 -5.09 -3.87 26.12
CA ALA A 647 -5.71 -4.41 27.35
C ALA A 647 -7.17 -4.82 27.13
N ASN A 648 -7.76 -4.48 25.98
CA ASN A 648 -9.12 -4.74 25.59
C ASN A 648 -10.18 -4.13 26.55
N THR A 649 -9.86 -2.97 27.13
CA THR A 649 -10.72 -2.30 28.12
C THR A 649 -11.83 -1.48 27.49
N VAL A 650 -11.56 -0.83 26.34
CA VAL A 650 -12.51 0.03 25.63
C VAL A 650 -12.82 -0.55 24.26
N LYS A 651 -14.10 -0.76 23.99
CA LYS A 651 -14.60 -1.36 22.74
C LYS A 651 -15.15 -0.28 21.82
N ALA A 652 -14.66 -0.24 20.58
CA ALA A 652 -15.26 0.50 19.49
C ALA A 652 -16.28 -0.39 18.75
N ASP A 653 -17.50 0.11 18.55
CA ASP A 653 -18.55 -0.65 17.88
C ASP A 653 -18.25 -0.86 16.39
N GLY A 654 -18.76 -1.98 15.86
CA GLY A 654 -18.72 -2.25 14.44
C GLY A 654 -19.69 -1.37 13.64
N TYR A 655 -19.47 -1.31 12.33
CA TYR A 655 -20.29 -0.49 11.44
C TYR A 655 -20.55 -1.17 10.09
N THR A 656 -21.60 -0.70 9.41
CA THR A 656 -21.93 -1.07 8.03
C THR A 656 -22.20 0.20 7.25
N LEU A 657 -21.59 0.32 6.07
CA LEU A 657 -21.69 1.47 5.17
C LEU A 657 -22.22 1.01 3.81
N LEU A 658 -22.94 1.88 3.14
CA LEU A 658 -23.37 1.67 1.75
C LEU A 658 -22.75 2.76 0.87
N ASP A 659 -22.24 2.33 -0.29
CA ASP A 659 -21.68 3.20 -1.31
C ASP A 659 -22.43 3.02 -2.62
N THR A 660 -22.43 4.03 -3.50
CA THR A 660 -23.03 3.93 -4.84
C THR A 660 -22.23 4.75 -5.84
N ALA A 661 -22.28 4.29 -7.10
CA ALA A 661 -21.69 5.00 -8.23
C ALA A 661 -22.64 4.98 -9.42
N LEU A 662 -22.71 6.09 -10.14
CA LEU A 662 -23.40 6.21 -11.41
C LEU A 662 -22.38 6.70 -12.45
N ARG A 663 -22.39 6.09 -13.62
CA ARG A 663 -21.57 6.52 -14.77
C ARG A 663 -22.43 6.46 -16.03
N TYR A 664 -22.39 7.52 -16.80
CA TYR A 664 -23.07 7.59 -18.09
C TYR A 664 -22.09 7.90 -19.22
N ASP A 665 -21.99 6.98 -20.18
CA ASP A 665 -21.19 7.16 -21.40
C ASP A 665 -22.05 7.78 -22.51
N PHE A 666 -21.81 9.05 -22.82
CA PHE A 666 -22.55 9.78 -23.82
C PHE A 666 -22.29 9.27 -25.24
N GLY A 667 -21.10 8.67 -25.47
CA GLY A 667 -20.68 8.15 -26.77
C GLY A 667 -21.54 6.98 -27.27
N VAL A 668 -22.14 6.23 -26.36
CA VAL A 668 -23.04 5.10 -26.70
C VAL A 668 -24.25 5.58 -27.50
N LYS A 669 -24.87 6.70 -27.11
CA LYS A 669 -26.02 7.29 -27.78
C LYS A 669 -25.68 8.30 -28.87
N ASN A 670 -24.58 9.00 -28.72
CA ASN A 670 -24.17 10.03 -29.63
C ASN A 670 -22.67 9.87 -29.98
N PRO A 671 -22.33 9.33 -31.17
CA PRO A 671 -20.93 9.15 -31.59
C PRO A 671 -20.08 10.41 -31.56
N ASN A 672 -20.69 11.62 -31.67
CA ASN A 672 -19.97 12.89 -31.58
C ASN A 672 -19.50 13.22 -30.14
N LEU A 673 -20.02 12.50 -29.15
CA LEU A 673 -19.63 12.60 -27.73
C LEU A 673 -18.82 11.39 -27.28
N LYS A 674 -18.26 10.62 -28.21
CA LYS A 674 -17.40 9.48 -27.89
C LYS A 674 -16.29 9.89 -26.93
N GLY A 675 -16.12 9.14 -25.86
CA GLY A 675 -15.12 9.40 -24.81
C GLY A 675 -15.59 10.36 -23.72
N LEU A 676 -16.75 11.03 -23.86
CA LEU A 676 -17.31 11.85 -22.79
C LEU A 676 -18.15 11.00 -21.83
N GLN A 677 -17.81 11.06 -20.55
CA GLN A 677 -18.53 10.36 -19.48
C GLN A 677 -18.86 11.32 -18.33
N ALA A 678 -20.03 11.17 -17.75
CA ALA A 678 -20.39 11.78 -16.47
C ALA A 678 -20.36 10.74 -15.36
N THR A 679 -19.88 11.10 -14.17
CA THR A 679 -19.77 10.23 -13.01
C THR A 679 -20.39 10.88 -11.79
N LEU A 680 -20.94 10.06 -10.90
CA LEU A 680 -21.36 10.45 -9.55
C LEU A 680 -21.02 9.29 -8.60
N ASN A 681 -20.12 9.53 -7.68
CA ASN A 681 -19.74 8.57 -6.64
C ASN A 681 -20.21 9.09 -5.29
N VAL A 682 -20.89 8.25 -4.51
CA VAL A 682 -21.33 8.59 -3.16
C VAL A 682 -20.88 7.49 -2.21
N THR A 683 -20.03 7.84 -1.25
CA THR A 683 -19.62 6.94 -0.16
C THR A 683 -20.39 7.27 1.11
N ASN A 684 -20.61 6.24 1.96
CA ASN A 684 -21.44 6.36 3.16
C ASN A 684 -22.81 7.02 2.86
N LEU A 685 -23.56 6.43 1.92
CA LEU A 685 -24.81 6.98 1.35
C LEU A 685 -25.80 7.47 2.41
N PHE A 686 -25.90 6.79 3.56
CA PHE A 686 -26.83 7.12 4.63
C PHE A 686 -26.24 8.03 5.70
N ASP A 687 -25.03 8.56 5.48
CA ASP A 687 -24.34 9.49 6.40
C ASP A 687 -24.21 8.94 7.83
N LYS A 688 -23.90 7.63 7.92
CA LYS A 688 -23.74 6.97 9.21
C LYS A 688 -22.52 7.57 9.95
N GLU A 689 -22.74 7.97 11.20
CA GLU A 689 -21.69 8.35 12.13
C GLU A 689 -21.09 7.07 12.77
N TYR A 690 -19.76 6.91 12.72
CA TYR A 690 -19.07 5.75 13.26
C TYR A 690 -17.61 6.12 13.60
N TYR A 691 -17.00 5.34 14.50
CA TYR A 691 -15.55 5.42 14.73
C TYR A 691 -14.86 4.47 13.77
N SER A 692 -13.98 5.01 12.93
CA SER A 692 -13.18 4.19 12.00
C SER A 692 -12.07 3.47 12.74
N SER A 693 -11.49 4.11 13.77
CA SER A 693 -10.41 3.58 14.58
C SER A 693 -10.30 4.30 15.91
N CYS A 694 -9.66 3.66 16.87
CA CYS A 694 -9.21 4.27 18.11
C CYS A 694 -7.78 3.80 18.40
N SER A 695 -6.90 4.74 18.81
CA SER A 695 -5.49 4.46 19.11
C SER A 695 -5.16 4.50 20.60
N SER A 696 -6.13 4.77 21.44
CA SER A 696 -6.15 4.58 22.88
C SER A 696 -7.58 4.71 23.40
N GLU A 697 -7.78 4.60 24.71
CA GLU A 697 -9.11 4.74 25.32
C GLU A 697 -9.82 6.05 24.96
N TYR A 698 -9.07 7.16 24.79
CA TYR A 698 -9.64 8.49 24.51
C TYR A 698 -9.15 9.14 23.20
N TYR A 699 -8.43 8.40 22.35
CA TYR A 699 -8.04 8.88 21.02
C TYR A 699 -8.75 8.07 19.94
N CYS A 700 -9.87 8.57 19.45
CA CYS A 700 -10.61 7.94 18.37
C CYS A 700 -10.67 8.83 17.12
N GLN A 701 -10.86 8.23 15.97
CA GLN A 701 -11.15 8.91 14.72
C GLN A 701 -12.55 8.54 14.25
N TYR A 702 -13.35 9.53 13.90
CA TYR A 702 -14.58 9.29 13.18
C TYR A 702 -14.25 8.89 11.73
N GLY A 703 -14.98 7.95 11.21
CA GLY A 703 -14.94 7.66 9.79
C GLY A 703 -15.55 8.78 8.96
N ASN A 704 -15.25 8.80 7.66
CA ASN A 704 -15.79 9.80 6.74
C ASN A 704 -17.31 9.78 6.74
N GLY A 705 -17.93 10.96 6.81
CA GLY A 705 -19.35 11.14 6.57
C GLY A 705 -19.71 10.84 5.12
N ARG A 706 -20.97 11.12 4.73
CA ARG A 706 -21.35 10.99 3.33
C ARG A 706 -20.52 11.95 2.47
N THR A 707 -19.81 11.38 1.50
CA THR A 707 -19.06 12.14 0.50
C THR A 707 -19.66 11.87 -0.87
N ALA A 708 -20.01 12.94 -1.60
CA ALA A 708 -20.50 12.88 -2.96
C ALA A 708 -19.54 13.61 -3.90
N LEU A 709 -19.09 12.95 -4.98
CA LEU A 709 -18.22 13.47 -6.01
C LEU A 709 -18.90 13.33 -7.36
N ALA A 710 -19.13 14.44 -8.05
CA ALA A 710 -19.63 14.46 -9.42
C ALA A 710 -18.48 14.85 -10.37
N GLY A 711 -18.37 14.18 -11.50
CA GLY A 711 -17.28 14.38 -12.43
C GLY A 711 -17.68 14.33 -13.90
N LEU A 712 -16.87 14.96 -14.72
CA LEU A 712 -16.84 14.81 -16.17
C LEU A 712 -15.45 14.31 -16.56
N LYS A 713 -15.43 13.23 -17.36
CA LYS A 713 -14.23 12.64 -17.93
C LYS A 713 -14.35 12.69 -19.45
N TYR A 714 -13.31 13.16 -20.11
CA TYR A 714 -13.24 13.12 -21.57
C TYR A 714 -11.95 12.46 -22.01
N LYS A 715 -12.08 11.42 -22.84
CA LYS A 715 -10.95 10.64 -23.37
C LYS A 715 -11.00 10.65 -24.91
N TRP A 716 -9.86 11.00 -25.57
CA TRP A 716 -9.77 11.08 -27.04
C TRP A 716 -8.42 10.62 -27.57
#